data_415cd4578cfd4d3fcbba73eec6f677f1
#
_entry.id   415cd4578cfd4d3fcbba73eec6f677f1
#
_cell.length_a   1.000
_cell.length_b   1.000
_cell.length_c   1.000
_cell.angle_alpha   90.00
_cell.angle_beta   90.00
_cell.angle_gamma   90.00
#
_symmetry.space_group_name_H-M   'P 1'
#
loop_
_entity.id
_entity.type
_entity.pdbx_description
1 polymer ?
#
loop_
_entity_poly.entity_id
_entity_poly.type
_entity_poly.pdbx_seq_one_letter_code
_entity_poly.pdbx_strand_id
1 'polypeptide(L)'
;MATTSFPSTPRWNVDRPFLTGRFHQETKGTSRFADSFSNTGVENAIGCYDVGVQELIVIDDLLSALVGIEGRYISIKRRINAHGNDVINNNYNDFFVTFHVDPSMDLALQEMAKRIFPLCESFILIDQFVESRSQFKNGLVNHAFAASLRAFLLDYEAMVAQLEHQFRLGRLSVQGLWFYCQPMMGSMLALSTVIHKASANNFVGSAVLNLLQSQAKAMAGDNTVRSLLEKMTQCASNAYLGILERWVYEGVIDDPYGEFFIAENKSLQKESLTQDYDAKYWRQRYSLKDGIPTFLANIAGTILTTGKYLNVMRECGHSVQAPVTENSKLMSFGTNHHYRECIKAAYDFASAELLNLIKEKYDIMGKLRSIKHYLLLDQGDFLVHFMDIAREELTKKLDEINVEKLQSLLDLALRSTAAAADPCHEDLTCCVIRAFSDGNDLEEPVSITGLETFSLSYKVQWPLSIVISRKALTKYQLLFRLLFHCKHVERQLGGAWQVHQGIRGFNTNGTAISRSSLLCRSMLKFISSFLHYLTFEAVLCFCNNSSIEIEYWVKDLDFKFYFYPEKKDITVIEPNWHVMHSRLQTAKSIDEVIQHHDFFLDKCLRECLLLSPELDQGVFQMQKVEKLKSLCLQYAAATQWLISSSIDIPKLEDSYDGSQKLKQLKLRSPSLVQKVMIRDGTVTDSILKFEREFNAELQSLGPILSSGSQAEPYLTHLAQLILGVGNDK
;
A
#
# COMPACT_ATOMS: atom_id res chain seq x y z
N MET A 1 -11.82 -37.06 -39.68
CA MET A 1 -12.29 -35.86 -39.01
C MET A 1 -12.29 -34.75 -40.03
N ALA A 2 -13.48 -34.36 -40.49
CA ALA A 2 -13.63 -33.34 -41.52
C ALA A 2 -13.29 -31.96 -40.93
N THR A 3 -12.29 -31.28 -41.49
CA THR A 3 -12.03 -29.90 -41.24
C THR A 3 -13.17 -29.08 -41.83
N THR A 4 -14.08 -28.63 -40.96
CA THR A 4 -15.08 -27.62 -41.36
C THR A 4 -14.34 -26.31 -41.63
N SER A 5 -14.05 -26.07 -42.89
CA SER A 5 -13.70 -24.74 -43.37
C SER A 5 -14.93 -23.85 -43.10
N PHE A 6 -14.78 -22.89 -42.20
CA PHE A 6 -15.77 -21.82 -42.06
C PHE A 6 -15.91 -21.14 -43.42
N PRO A 7 -17.14 -20.91 -43.92
CA PRO A 7 -17.30 -20.17 -45.17
C PRO A 7 -16.71 -18.78 -44.95
N SER A 8 -15.68 -18.46 -45.74
CA SER A 8 -15.20 -17.09 -45.83
C SER A 8 -16.43 -16.23 -46.18
N THR A 9 -16.72 -15.23 -45.35
CA THR A 9 -17.77 -14.23 -45.69
C THR A 9 -17.45 -13.76 -47.09
N PRO A 10 -18.38 -13.95 -48.07
CA PRO A 10 -18.13 -13.52 -49.44
C PRO A 10 -17.84 -12.04 -49.41
N ARG A 11 -16.69 -11.67 -49.97
CA ARG A 11 -16.36 -10.24 -50.12
C ARG A 11 -17.48 -9.65 -50.97
N TRP A 12 -18.08 -8.54 -50.49
CA TRP A 12 -19.25 -7.89 -51.12
C TRP A 12 -19.07 -7.57 -52.63
N ASN A 13 -17.81 -7.50 -53.08
CA ASN A 13 -17.46 -7.26 -54.48
C ASN A 13 -17.41 -8.54 -55.34
N VAL A 14 -17.45 -9.73 -54.78
CA VAL A 14 -17.40 -10.99 -55.55
C VAL A 14 -18.69 -11.20 -56.33
N ASP A 15 -19.83 -10.84 -55.78
CA ASP A 15 -21.14 -11.00 -56.39
C ASP A 15 -21.58 -9.77 -57.19
N ARG A 16 -20.70 -8.80 -57.38
CA ARG A 16 -20.98 -7.56 -58.10
C ARG A 16 -19.97 -7.34 -59.23
N PRO A 17 -20.13 -8.03 -60.36
CA PRO A 17 -19.20 -7.95 -61.50
C PRO A 17 -19.00 -6.53 -62.04
N PHE A 18 -19.96 -5.63 -61.80
CA PHE A 18 -19.86 -4.22 -62.18
C PHE A 18 -18.90 -3.40 -61.30
N LEU A 19 -18.51 -3.87 -60.13
CA LEU A 19 -17.49 -3.27 -59.29
C LEU A 19 -16.08 -3.76 -59.60
N THR A 20 -15.95 -4.85 -60.35
CA THR A 20 -14.67 -5.41 -60.74
C THR A 20 -14.07 -4.77 -61.97
N GLY A 21 -14.73 -3.75 -62.52
CA GLY A 21 -14.20 -3.00 -63.64
C GLY A 21 -13.95 -3.80 -64.93
N ARG A 22 -14.49 -5.00 -65.05
CA ARG A 22 -14.31 -5.85 -66.22
C ARG A 22 -15.15 -5.39 -67.42
N PHE A 23 -14.98 -4.15 -67.86
CA PHE A 23 -15.67 -3.59 -68.99
C PHE A 23 -15.44 -4.33 -70.28
N HIS A 24 -14.35 -5.09 -70.40
CA HIS A 24 -13.96 -5.77 -71.62
C HIS A 24 -14.58 -7.16 -71.80
N GLN A 25 -15.26 -7.71 -70.81
CA GLN A 25 -15.84 -9.04 -70.88
C GLN A 25 -17.29 -9.10 -71.32
N GLU A 26 -18.07 -8.01 -71.22
CA GLU A 26 -19.53 -8.03 -71.43
C GLU A 26 -20.03 -7.44 -72.75
N THR A 27 -19.18 -6.96 -73.62
CA THR A 27 -19.61 -6.53 -74.94
C THR A 27 -19.65 -7.73 -75.91
N LYS A 28 -20.40 -8.76 -75.57
CA LYS A 28 -20.93 -9.70 -76.55
C LYS A 28 -22.14 -9.12 -77.19
N GLY A 29 -21.98 -8.09 -77.98
CA GLY A 29 -23.06 -7.51 -78.72
C GLY A 29 -22.73 -6.08 -79.17
N THR A 30 -22.34 -5.99 -80.45
CA THR A 30 -22.27 -4.75 -81.22
C THR A 30 -21.05 -3.86 -81.02
N SER A 31 -19.90 -4.27 -81.43
CA SER A 31 -19.01 -3.33 -82.15
C SER A 31 -18.01 -4.11 -82.97
N ARG A 32 -17.79 -3.63 -84.17
CA ARG A 32 -16.92 -4.20 -85.22
C ARG A 32 -15.42 -4.23 -84.86
N PHE A 33 -15.08 -3.98 -83.63
CA PHE A 33 -13.69 -4.10 -83.06
C PHE A 33 -13.45 -5.37 -82.27
N ALA A 34 -14.50 -6.20 -82.07
CA ALA A 34 -14.38 -7.43 -81.27
C ALA A 34 -13.85 -8.65 -82.09
N ASP A 35 -13.90 -8.57 -83.42
CA ASP A 35 -13.58 -9.74 -84.27
C ASP A 35 -12.09 -9.98 -84.52
N SER A 36 -11.19 -9.11 -84.08
CA SER A 36 -9.75 -9.32 -84.23
C SER A 36 -9.06 -9.93 -82.99
N PHE A 37 -9.78 -10.20 -81.90
CA PHE A 37 -9.18 -10.70 -80.66
C PHE A 37 -9.54 -12.14 -80.26
N SER A 38 -10.21 -12.88 -81.15
CA SER A 38 -10.81 -14.15 -80.75
C SER A 38 -9.97 -15.41 -81.08
N ASN A 39 -8.70 -15.29 -81.48
CA ASN A 39 -7.93 -16.51 -81.85
C ASN A 39 -6.44 -16.55 -81.52
N THR A 40 -6.04 -16.12 -80.38
CA THR A 40 -4.77 -16.61 -79.81
C THR A 40 -4.81 -16.46 -78.29
N GLY A 41 -4.59 -17.52 -77.53
CA GLY A 41 -4.40 -17.50 -76.08
C GLY A 41 -3.09 -16.84 -75.64
N VAL A 42 -2.69 -15.77 -76.34
CA VAL A 42 -1.60 -14.87 -76.03
C VAL A 42 -2.27 -13.58 -75.49
N GLU A 43 -2.18 -13.41 -74.18
CA GLU A 43 -2.52 -12.11 -73.59
C GLU A 43 -1.63 -11.05 -74.23
N ASN A 44 -2.26 -10.10 -74.96
CA ASN A 44 -1.50 -9.01 -75.58
C ASN A 44 -0.89 -8.13 -74.50
N ALA A 45 0.41 -7.87 -74.54
CA ALA A 45 1.09 -6.95 -73.70
C ALA A 45 0.39 -5.56 -73.73
N ILE A 46 0.22 -4.89 -72.61
CA ILE A 46 -0.50 -3.60 -72.49
C ILE A 46 0.14 -2.54 -73.41
N GLY A 47 1.44 -2.61 -73.69
CA GLY A 47 2.17 -1.73 -74.56
C GLY A 47 1.71 -1.77 -76.05
N CYS A 48 0.87 -2.75 -76.43
CA CYS A 48 0.30 -2.81 -77.77
C CYS A 48 -0.90 -1.84 -78.01
N TYR A 49 -1.44 -1.25 -76.95
CA TYR A 49 -2.59 -0.37 -77.01
C TYR A 49 -2.15 1.10 -77.05
N ASP A 50 -3.01 1.94 -77.62
CA ASP A 50 -2.84 3.38 -77.56
C ASP A 50 -2.81 3.90 -76.12
N VAL A 51 -2.06 4.97 -75.85
CA VAL A 51 -1.83 5.52 -74.51
C VAL A 51 -3.17 5.84 -73.78
N GLY A 52 -4.18 6.37 -74.51
CA GLY A 52 -5.47 6.63 -73.94
C GLY A 52 -6.25 5.37 -73.53
N VAL A 53 -6.11 4.29 -74.28
CA VAL A 53 -6.67 2.97 -73.93
C VAL A 53 -5.94 2.34 -72.78
N GLN A 54 -4.57 2.46 -72.74
CA GLN A 54 -3.78 2.02 -71.61
C GLN A 54 -4.23 2.73 -70.32
N GLU A 55 -4.44 4.05 -70.35
CA GLU A 55 -4.92 4.81 -69.21
C GLU A 55 -6.25 4.26 -68.65
N LEU A 56 -7.24 3.97 -69.48
CA LEU A 56 -8.52 3.39 -69.06
C LEU A 56 -8.36 2.00 -68.40
N ILE A 57 -7.51 1.16 -68.98
CA ILE A 57 -7.23 -0.20 -68.40
C ILE A 57 -6.53 -0.07 -67.09
N VAL A 58 -5.56 0.85 -66.98
CA VAL A 58 -4.82 1.08 -65.72
C VAL A 58 -5.73 1.60 -64.63
N ILE A 59 -6.70 2.52 -64.94
CA ILE A 59 -7.67 3.00 -63.94
C ILE A 59 -8.54 1.84 -63.45
N ASP A 60 -8.99 0.95 -64.32
CA ASP A 60 -9.81 -0.21 -63.96
C ASP A 60 -9.04 -1.19 -63.05
N ASP A 61 -7.79 -1.50 -63.41
CA ASP A 61 -6.91 -2.32 -62.59
C ASP A 61 -6.57 -1.64 -61.23
N LEU A 62 -6.36 -0.32 -61.21
CA LEU A 62 -6.10 0.42 -59.96
C LEU A 62 -7.35 0.47 -59.06
N LEU A 63 -8.54 0.63 -59.60
CA LEU A 63 -9.77 0.56 -58.82
C LEU A 63 -9.97 -0.83 -58.19
N SER A 64 -9.61 -1.89 -58.92
CA SER A 64 -9.58 -3.26 -58.39
C SER A 64 -8.51 -3.42 -57.29
N ALA A 65 -7.29 -2.90 -57.53
CA ALA A 65 -6.19 -2.95 -56.57
C ALA A 65 -6.51 -2.17 -55.28
N LEU A 66 -7.24 -1.04 -55.33
CA LEU A 66 -7.68 -0.28 -54.16
C LEU A 66 -8.57 -1.12 -53.22
N VAL A 67 -9.28 -2.10 -53.75
CA VAL A 67 -10.14 -3.03 -52.97
C VAL A 67 -9.41 -4.38 -52.70
N GLY A 68 -8.13 -4.44 -52.99
CA GLY A 68 -7.31 -5.65 -52.71
C GLY A 68 -7.53 -6.80 -53.69
N ILE A 69 -8.08 -6.51 -54.90
CA ILE A 69 -8.31 -7.49 -55.96
C ILE A 69 -7.20 -7.34 -57.00
N GLU A 70 -6.71 -8.48 -57.50
CA GLU A 70 -5.68 -8.53 -58.52
C GLU A 70 -6.28 -8.09 -59.88
N GLY A 71 -5.66 -7.12 -60.54
CA GLY A 71 -6.01 -6.67 -61.83
C GLY A 71 -5.43 -7.57 -62.95
N ARG A 72 -5.64 -7.17 -64.21
CA ARG A 72 -5.11 -7.90 -65.37
C ARG A 72 -3.62 -7.64 -65.58
N TYR A 73 -3.20 -6.38 -65.41
CA TYR A 73 -1.80 -5.94 -65.62
C TYR A 73 -1.13 -5.46 -64.32
N ILE A 74 -1.88 -5.41 -63.24
CA ILE A 74 -1.37 -5.12 -61.91
C ILE A 74 -1.54 -6.39 -61.08
N SER A 75 -0.42 -7.05 -60.78
CA SER A 75 -0.40 -8.30 -59.99
C SER A 75 0.02 -8.07 -58.54
N ILE A 76 -0.47 -8.93 -57.67
CA ILE A 76 -0.16 -8.89 -56.22
C ILE A 76 0.84 -9.98 -55.90
N LYS A 77 2.04 -9.61 -55.43
CA LYS A 77 3.02 -10.55 -54.93
C LYS A 77 3.00 -10.58 -53.39
N ARG A 78 2.65 -11.72 -52.84
CA ARG A 78 2.71 -11.99 -51.42
C ARG A 78 4.06 -12.62 -51.09
N ARG A 79 4.90 -11.91 -50.30
CA ARG A 79 6.15 -12.46 -49.78
C ARG A 79 5.93 -12.98 -48.39
N ILE A 80 6.23 -14.27 -48.19
CA ILE A 80 6.32 -14.88 -46.86
C ILE A 80 7.80 -14.78 -46.47
N ASN A 81 8.16 -14.07 -45.43
CA ASN A 81 9.50 -14.06 -44.90
C ASN A 81 9.81 -15.43 -44.29
N ALA A 82 10.37 -16.35 -45.10
CA ALA A 82 10.96 -17.59 -44.63
C ALA A 82 12.32 -17.30 -43.97
N HIS A 83 12.35 -16.72 -42.79
CA HIS A 83 13.55 -16.70 -41.97
C HIS A 83 13.44 -17.80 -40.91
N GLY A 84 14.19 -18.91 -41.21
CA GLY A 84 14.78 -19.83 -40.22
C GLY A 84 13.79 -20.78 -39.52
N ASN A 85 13.95 -22.06 -39.88
CA ASN A 85 13.74 -23.25 -39.04
C ASN A 85 13.17 -23.02 -37.62
N ASP A 86 11.88 -22.83 -37.52
CA ASP A 86 11.11 -23.28 -36.35
C ASP A 86 9.70 -23.59 -36.81
N VAL A 87 9.46 -24.86 -36.98
CA VAL A 87 8.17 -25.48 -37.19
C VAL A 87 7.36 -25.29 -35.91
N ILE A 88 6.11 -24.87 -36.06
CA ILE A 88 5.10 -24.80 -35.02
C ILE A 88 5.03 -23.44 -34.26
N ASN A 89 4.71 -22.39 -34.99
CA ASN A 89 3.82 -21.36 -34.48
C ASN A 89 3.15 -20.68 -35.68
N ASN A 90 1.86 -20.90 -35.83
CA ASN A 90 0.98 -20.21 -36.80
C ASN A 90 0.82 -18.73 -36.41
N ASN A 91 1.92 -17.99 -36.42
CA ASN A 91 1.88 -16.55 -36.29
C ASN A 91 1.81 -15.93 -37.69
N TYR A 92 0.68 -15.29 -37.96
CA TYR A 92 0.34 -14.51 -39.15
C TYR A 92 1.26 -13.30 -39.42
N ASN A 93 2.52 -13.37 -39.06
CA ASN A 93 3.32 -12.19 -38.74
C ASN A 93 4.26 -11.70 -39.80
N ASP A 94 4.17 -11.96 -41.08
CA ASP A 94 5.00 -11.25 -42.07
C ASP A 94 4.54 -11.48 -43.51
N PHE A 95 3.30 -11.11 -43.81
CA PHE A 95 2.88 -11.01 -45.21
C PHE A 95 3.12 -9.57 -45.67
N PHE A 96 4.24 -9.35 -46.35
CA PHE A 96 4.40 -8.14 -47.16
C PHE A 96 3.75 -8.35 -48.52
N VAL A 97 2.74 -7.55 -48.77
CA VAL A 97 2.08 -7.48 -50.08
C VAL A 97 2.72 -6.37 -50.87
N THR A 98 3.18 -6.69 -52.08
CA THR A 98 3.73 -5.70 -53.01
C THR A 98 3.01 -5.81 -54.34
N PHE A 99 2.64 -4.67 -54.88
CA PHE A 99 2.02 -4.57 -56.18
C PHE A 99 3.08 -4.44 -57.27
N HIS A 100 2.88 -5.14 -58.38
CA HIS A 100 3.78 -5.13 -59.52
C HIS A 100 2.97 -4.78 -60.77
N VAL A 101 3.51 -3.87 -61.57
CA VAL A 101 2.96 -3.44 -62.84
C VAL A 101 3.62 -4.16 -63.98
N ASP A 102 2.92 -4.47 -65.04
CA ASP A 102 3.48 -5.02 -66.28
C ASP A 102 4.53 -4.05 -66.83
N PRO A 103 5.75 -4.50 -67.12
CA PRO A 103 6.85 -3.67 -67.61
C PRO A 103 6.59 -3.09 -69.00
N SER A 104 5.63 -3.62 -69.76
CA SER A 104 5.28 -3.12 -71.11
C SER A 104 4.36 -1.90 -71.08
N MET A 105 3.85 -1.46 -69.92
CA MET A 105 3.02 -0.28 -69.73
C MET A 105 3.84 1.01 -69.95
N ASP A 106 3.18 2.09 -70.38
CA ASP A 106 3.80 3.41 -70.46
C ASP A 106 4.43 3.84 -69.11
N LEU A 107 5.65 4.39 -69.18
CA LEU A 107 6.46 4.73 -68.00
C LEU A 107 5.73 5.76 -67.07
N ALA A 108 5.03 6.72 -67.69
CA ALA A 108 4.30 7.73 -66.91
C ALA A 108 3.13 7.11 -66.11
N LEU A 109 2.42 6.16 -66.71
CA LEU A 109 1.34 5.42 -66.05
C LEU A 109 1.87 4.50 -64.97
N GLN A 110 3.05 3.85 -65.19
CA GLN A 110 3.70 3.05 -64.14
C GLN A 110 4.05 3.88 -62.92
N GLU A 111 4.64 5.05 -63.10
CA GLU A 111 5.02 5.93 -61.96
C GLU A 111 3.80 6.48 -61.21
N MET A 112 2.70 6.77 -61.90
CA MET A 112 1.45 7.18 -61.25
C MET A 112 0.82 6.02 -60.47
N ALA A 113 0.80 4.81 -60.99
CA ALA A 113 0.34 3.62 -60.32
C ALA A 113 1.13 3.34 -59.02
N LYS A 114 2.47 3.43 -59.13
CA LYS A 114 3.36 3.26 -57.93
C LYS A 114 3.07 4.24 -56.82
N ARG A 115 2.58 5.45 -57.10
CA ARG A 115 2.18 6.43 -56.06
C ARG A 115 0.90 6.04 -55.33
N ILE A 116 0.04 5.22 -55.95
CA ILE A 116 -1.22 4.74 -55.35
C ILE A 116 -1.00 3.42 -54.57
N PHE A 117 -0.04 2.62 -54.92
CA PHE A 117 0.21 1.31 -54.31
C PHE A 117 0.32 1.33 -52.76
N PRO A 118 0.97 2.32 -52.11
CA PRO A 118 1.03 2.37 -50.63
C PRO A 118 -0.37 2.40 -50.01
N LEU A 119 -1.37 2.98 -50.69
CA LEU A 119 -2.77 2.98 -50.25
C LEU A 119 -3.38 1.57 -50.37
N CYS A 120 -3.12 0.88 -51.49
CA CYS A 120 -3.63 -0.47 -51.72
C CYS A 120 -2.99 -1.47 -50.76
N GLU A 121 -1.70 -1.34 -50.51
CA GLU A 121 -0.97 -2.17 -49.53
C GLU A 121 -1.48 -1.96 -48.08
N SER A 122 -1.74 -0.71 -47.72
CA SER A 122 -2.31 -0.36 -46.41
C SER A 122 -3.74 -0.92 -46.23
N PHE A 123 -4.55 -0.88 -47.29
CA PHE A 123 -5.91 -1.45 -47.26
C PHE A 123 -5.86 -2.96 -46.98
N ILE A 124 -5.07 -3.72 -47.72
CA ILE A 124 -4.95 -5.17 -47.55
C ILE A 124 -4.46 -5.51 -46.14
N LEU A 125 -3.48 -4.78 -45.62
CA LEU A 125 -2.95 -5.00 -44.27
C LEU A 125 -4.02 -4.76 -43.19
N ILE A 126 -4.77 -3.65 -43.32
CA ILE A 126 -5.84 -3.30 -42.36
C ILE A 126 -6.95 -4.34 -42.42
N ASP A 127 -7.38 -4.75 -43.62
CA ASP A 127 -8.45 -5.72 -43.82
C ASP A 127 -8.06 -7.09 -43.21
N GLN A 128 -6.85 -7.58 -43.46
CA GLN A 128 -6.32 -8.80 -42.85
C GLN A 128 -6.27 -8.71 -41.33
N PHE A 129 -5.86 -7.57 -40.78
CA PHE A 129 -5.83 -7.36 -39.34
C PHE A 129 -7.25 -7.41 -38.77
N VAL A 130 -8.23 -6.73 -39.40
CA VAL A 130 -9.64 -6.74 -39.00
C VAL A 130 -10.21 -8.16 -39.00
N GLU A 131 -9.93 -8.94 -40.07
CA GLU A 131 -10.39 -10.34 -40.14
C GLU A 131 -9.76 -11.20 -39.02
N SER A 132 -8.46 -11.07 -38.78
CA SER A 132 -7.72 -11.83 -37.75
C SER A 132 -8.15 -11.48 -36.32
N ARG A 133 -8.43 -10.20 -36.05
CA ARG A 133 -8.74 -9.69 -34.70
C ARG A 133 -10.23 -9.56 -34.40
N SER A 134 -11.11 -9.81 -35.37
CA SER A 134 -12.57 -9.87 -35.15
C SER A 134 -13.04 -11.05 -34.28
N GLN A 135 -12.17 -12.03 -34.01
CA GLN A 135 -12.49 -13.16 -33.16
C GLN A 135 -12.38 -12.76 -31.68
N PHE A 136 -13.39 -13.08 -30.88
CA PHE A 136 -13.43 -12.78 -29.44
C PHE A 136 -12.23 -13.30 -28.67
N LYS A 137 -11.61 -14.42 -29.09
CA LYS A 137 -10.40 -14.96 -28.45
C LYS A 137 -9.22 -14.00 -28.35
N ASN A 138 -9.22 -12.94 -29.14
CA ASN A 138 -8.13 -11.96 -29.20
C ASN A 138 -8.28 -10.81 -28.19
N GLY A 139 -9.30 -10.85 -27.34
CA GLY A 139 -9.58 -9.84 -26.33
C GLY A 139 -10.61 -8.79 -26.76
N LEU A 140 -11.21 -8.13 -25.76
CA LEU A 140 -12.26 -7.13 -25.98
C LEU A 140 -11.73 -5.86 -26.64
N VAL A 141 -10.55 -5.39 -26.24
CA VAL A 141 -9.93 -4.17 -26.77
C VAL A 141 -9.57 -4.35 -28.24
N ASN A 142 -8.96 -5.48 -28.62
CA ASN A 142 -8.64 -5.78 -30.00
C ASN A 142 -9.89 -5.93 -30.86
N HIS A 143 -10.93 -6.57 -30.33
CA HIS A 143 -12.21 -6.70 -31.03
C HIS A 143 -12.87 -5.32 -31.25
N ALA A 144 -12.89 -4.44 -30.25
CA ALA A 144 -13.44 -3.09 -30.38
C ALA A 144 -12.61 -2.23 -31.37
N PHE A 145 -11.29 -2.38 -31.36
CA PHE A 145 -10.41 -1.72 -32.33
C PHE A 145 -10.67 -2.22 -33.76
N ALA A 146 -10.75 -3.54 -33.97
CA ALA A 146 -11.08 -4.11 -35.27
C ALA A 146 -12.45 -3.67 -35.78
N ALA A 147 -13.46 -3.54 -34.89
CA ALA A 147 -14.77 -3.01 -35.25
C ALA A 147 -14.73 -1.54 -35.71
N SER A 148 -13.89 -0.73 -35.05
CA SER A 148 -13.73 0.68 -35.47
C SER A 148 -12.97 0.82 -36.79
N LEU A 149 -11.96 -0.05 -37.02
CA LEU A 149 -11.25 -0.12 -38.29
C LEU A 149 -12.19 -0.57 -39.43
N ARG A 150 -13.06 -1.56 -39.18
CA ARG A 150 -14.09 -1.98 -40.14
C ARG A 150 -15.00 -0.84 -40.55
N ALA A 151 -15.46 -0.04 -39.58
CA ALA A 151 -16.27 1.13 -39.88
C ALA A 151 -15.53 2.15 -40.78
N PHE A 152 -14.22 2.35 -40.52
CA PHE A 152 -13.40 3.22 -41.35
C PHE A 152 -13.17 2.65 -42.76
N LEU A 153 -12.98 1.32 -42.91
CA LEU A 153 -12.85 0.66 -44.20
C LEU A 153 -14.13 0.79 -45.02
N LEU A 154 -15.33 0.78 -44.41
CA LEU A 154 -16.59 1.03 -45.10
C LEU A 154 -16.64 2.45 -45.69
N ASP A 155 -16.16 3.46 -44.98
CA ASP A 155 -16.06 4.82 -45.47
C ASP A 155 -15.09 4.91 -46.67
N TYR A 156 -13.95 4.18 -46.60
CA TYR A 156 -12.98 4.06 -47.67
C TYR A 156 -13.56 3.35 -48.91
N GLU A 157 -14.24 2.22 -48.72
CA GLU A 157 -14.89 1.46 -49.81
C GLU A 157 -15.98 2.31 -50.48
N ALA A 158 -16.72 3.11 -49.72
CA ALA A 158 -17.69 4.05 -50.27
C ALA A 158 -17.03 5.12 -51.17
N MET A 159 -15.84 5.62 -50.80
CA MET A 159 -15.05 6.52 -51.62
C MET A 159 -14.61 5.82 -52.93
N VAL A 160 -14.12 4.60 -52.87
CA VAL A 160 -13.70 3.83 -54.06
C VAL A 160 -14.89 3.60 -55.01
N ALA A 161 -16.06 3.27 -54.46
CA ALA A 161 -17.30 3.12 -55.23
C ALA A 161 -17.71 4.43 -55.95
N GLN A 162 -17.50 5.58 -55.30
CA GLN A 162 -17.75 6.90 -55.95
C GLN A 162 -16.76 7.14 -57.11
N LEU A 163 -15.47 6.77 -56.93
CA LEU A 163 -14.46 6.89 -57.99
C LEU A 163 -14.77 5.95 -59.17
N GLU A 164 -15.20 4.71 -58.88
CA GLU A 164 -15.67 3.81 -59.93
C GLU A 164 -16.83 4.40 -60.73
N HIS A 165 -17.81 4.99 -60.00
CA HIS A 165 -18.93 5.66 -60.68
C HIS A 165 -18.46 6.82 -61.58
N GLN A 166 -17.52 7.65 -61.16
CA GLN A 166 -16.95 8.72 -61.98
C GLN A 166 -16.20 8.15 -63.20
N PHE A 167 -15.48 7.04 -63.00
CA PHE A 167 -14.81 6.34 -64.10
C PHE A 167 -15.80 5.85 -65.16
N ARG A 168 -16.90 5.24 -64.76
CA ARG A 168 -17.97 4.80 -65.65
C ARG A 168 -18.63 5.95 -66.43
N LEU A 169 -18.66 7.16 -65.87
CA LEU A 169 -19.10 8.36 -66.53
C LEU A 169 -18.03 8.95 -67.46
N GLY A 170 -16.84 8.36 -67.59
CA GLY A 170 -15.73 8.85 -68.43
C GLY A 170 -15.12 10.16 -67.94
N ARG A 171 -15.27 10.47 -66.63
CA ARG A 171 -14.80 11.73 -66.00
C ARG A 171 -13.55 11.58 -65.16
N LEU A 172 -13.00 10.39 -65.05
CA LEU A 172 -11.86 10.10 -64.17
C LEU A 172 -10.62 9.83 -65.00
N SER A 173 -9.55 10.57 -64.75
CA SER A 173 -8.20 10.31 -65.25
C SER A 173 -7.31 9.68 -64.13
N VAL A 174 -6.16 9.09 -64.48
CA VAL A 174 -5.22 8.55 -63.48
C VAL A 174 -4.73 9.63 -62.52
N GLN A 175 -4.48 10.84 -63.02
CA GLN A 175 -4.14 11.99 -62.18
C GLN A 175 -5.29 12.40 -61.25
N GLY A 176 -6.53 12.38 -61.75
CA GLY A 176 -7.72 12.60 -60.94
C GLY A 176 -7.91 11.53 -59.86
N LEU A 177 -7.70 10.26 -60.20
CA LEU A 177 -7.75 9.16 -59.25
C LEU A 177 -6.71 9.36 -58.10
N TRP A 178 -5.47 9.69 -58.42
CA TRP A 178 -4.44 9.97 -57.45
C TRP A 178 -4.81 11.17 -56.54
N PHE A 179 -5.34 12.27 -57.15
CA PHE A 179 -5.75 13.45 -56.39
C PHE A 179 -6.84 13.13 -55.37
N TYR A 180 -7.85 12.35 -55.73
CA TYR A 180 -8.93 11.97 -54.84
C TYR A 180 -8.50 10.95 -53.77
N CYS A 181 -7.46 10.14 -54.01
CA CYS A 181 -6.91 9.21 -53.05
C CYS A 181 -6.01 9.87 -51.99
N GLN A 182 -5.44 11.06 -52.28
CA GLN A 182 -4.51 11.76 -51.35
C GLN A 182 -5.04 11.98 -49.95
N PRO A 183 -6.29 12.47 -49.71
CA PRO A 183 -6.77 12.71 -48.36
C PRO A 183 -6.80 11.46 -47.49
N MET A 184 -7.05 10.29 -48.07
CA MET A 184 -7.11 9.01 -47.33
C MET A 184 -5.73 8.38 -47.15
N MET A 185 -4.76 8.71 -47.97
CA MET A 185 -3.42 8.09 -47.95
C MET A 185 -2.72 8.28 -46.61
N GLY A 186 -2.72 9.51 -46.06
CA GLY A 186 -2.10 9.80 -44.77
C GLY A 186 -2.73 9.00 -43.62
N SER A 187 -4.06 8.91 -43.58
CA SER A 187 -4.82 8.16 -42.59
C SER A 187 -4.55 6.65 -42.67
N MET A 188 -4.56 6.09 -43.89
CA MET A 188 -4.30 4.66 -44.12
C MET A 188 -2.87 4.28 -43.79
N LEU A 189 -1.87 5.10 -44.13
CA LEU A 189 -0.47 4.87 -43.80
C LEU A 189 -0.23 4.96 -42.27
N ALA A 190 -0.87 5.87 -41.57
CA ALA A 190 -0.77 5.95 -40.13
C ALA A 190 -1.37 4.72 -39.44
N LEU A 191 -2.53 4.25 -39.89
CA LEU A 191 -3.17 3.03 -39.36
C LEU A 191 -2.33 1.79 -39.68
N SER A 192 -1.78 1.66 -40.91
CA SER A 192 -0.91 0.54 -41.27
C SER A 192 0.33 0.48 -40.38
N THR A 193 0.93 1.63 -40.05
CA THR A 193 2.07 1.72 -39.10
C THR A 193 1.69 1.24 -37.70
N VAL A 194 0.51 1.61 -37.20
CA VAL A 194 0.00 1.13 -35.91
C VAL A 194 -0.19 -0.38 -35.92
N ILE A 195 -0.81 -0.90 -36.99
CA ILE A 195 -1.11 -2.32 -37.15
C ILE A 195 0.19 -3.15 -37.25
N HIS A 196 1.18 -2.69 -38.00
CA HIS A 196 2.49 -3.34 -38.05
C HIS A 196 3.13 -3.45 -36.65
N LYS A 197 3.13 -2.36 -35.88
CA LYS A 197 3.66 -2.37 -34.51
C LYS A 197 2.84 -3.27 -33.57
N ALA A 198 1.53 -3.27 -33.69
CA ALA A 198 0.63 -4.09 -32.89
C ALA A 198 0.80 -5.59 -33.20
N SER A 199 0.97 -5.94 -34.49
CA SER A 199 1.13 -7.32 -34.94
C SER A 199 2.53 -7.87 -34.60
N ALA A 200 3.59 -7.07 -34.82
CA ALA A 200 4.98 -7.49 -34.52
C ALA A 200 5.18 -7.83 -33.05
N ASN A 201 4.51 -7.13 -32.12
CA ASN A 201 4.66 -7.34 -30.69
C ASN A 201 3.50 -8.12 -30.06
N ASN A 202 2.53 -8.58 -30.84
CA ASN A 202 1.31 -9.24 -30.36
C ASN A 202 0.63 -8.49 -29.18
N PHE A 203 0.49 -7.18 -29.31
CA PHE A 203 -0.11 -6.36 -28.26
C PHE A 203 -1.57 -6.74 -28.01
N VAL A 204 -1.92 -6.83 -26.73
CA VAL A 204 -3.27 -7.17 -26.22
C VAL A 204 -3.68 -6.15 -25.15
N GLY A 205 -4.95 -5.84 -25.07
CA GLY A 205 -5.51 -5.03 -23.99
C GLY A 205 -4.92 -3.62 -23.92
N SER A 206 -4.42 -3.25 -22.75
CA SER A 206 -3.86 -1.91 -22.47
C SER A 206 -2.66 -1.54 -23.36
N ALA A 207 -1.89 -2.50 -23.85
CA ALA A 207 -0.75 -2.24 -24.72
C ALA A 207 -1.18 -1.64 -26.07
N VAL A 208 -2.33 -2.09 -26.62
CA VAL A 208 -2.94 -1.51 -27.83
C VAL A 208 -3.35 -0.07 -27.60
N LEU A 209 -3.99 0.22 -26.45
CA LEU A 209 -4.39 1.59 -26.09
C LEU A 209 -3.18 2.51 -25.94
N ASN A 210 -2.11 2.03 -25.31
CA ASN A 210 -0.86 2.78 -25.16
C ASN A 210 -0.20 3.05 -26.52
N LEU A 211 -0.22 2.07 -27.43
CA LEU A 211 0.32 2.22 -28.79
C LEU A 211 -0.47 3.29 -29.58
N LEU A 212 -1.80 3.21 -29.59
CA LEU A 212 -2.66 4.18 -30.25
C LEU A 212 -2.45 5.60 -29.70
N GLN A 213 -2.40 5.74 -28.38
CA GLN A 213 -2.17 7.04 -27.74
C GLN A 213 -0.77 7.60 -28.03
N SER A 214 0.25 6.76 -28.03
CA SER A 214 1.63 7.19 -28.36
C SER A 214 1.74 7.64 -29.80
N GLN A 215 1.07 6.94 -30.72
CA GLN A 215 1.05 7.30 -32.14
C GLN A 215 0.24 8.58 -32.39
N ALA A 216 -0.88 8.77 -31.71
CA ALA A 216 -1.65 10.02 -31.79
C ALA A 216 -0.83 11.23 -31.30
N LYS A 217 -0.02 11.05 -30.24
CA LYS A 217 0.93 12.08 -29.79
C LYS A 217 2.06 12.34 -30.78
N ALA A 218 2.56 11.31 -31.44
CA ALA A 218 3.60 11.45 -32.47
C ALA A 218 3.11 12.22 -33.70
N MET A 219 1.82 12.11 -34.03
CA MET A 219 1.18 12.81 -35.17
C MET A 219 0.62 14.19 -34.79
N ALA A 220 1.27 14.90 -33.85
CA ALA A 220 0.79 16.19 -33.37
C ALA A 220 0.70 17.28 -34.46
N GLY A 221 1.46 17.15 -35.56
CA GLY A 221 1.46 18.10 -36.68
C GLY A 221 0.33 17.87 -37.69
N ASP A 222 -0.28 16.68 -37.75
CA ASP A 222 -1.40 16.36 -38.63
C ASP A 222 -2.69 16.17 -37.81
N ASN A 223 -3.53 17.20 -37.84
CA ASN A 223 -4.78 17.20 -37.08
C ASN A 223 -5.76 16.15 -37.59
N THR A 224 -5.77 15.80 -38.88
CA THR A 224 -6.70 14.83 -39.47
C THR A 224 -6.36 13.41 -38.98
N VAL A 225 -5.09 13.02 -39.14
CA VAL A 225 -4.60 11.74 -38.68
C VAL A 225 -4.69 11.61 -37.15
N ARG A 226 -4.35 12.69 -36.43
CA ARG A 226 -4.46 12.72 -34.96
C ARG A 226 -5.88 12.50 -34.49
N SER A 227 -6.86 13.23 -35.06
CA SER A 227 -8.27 13.09 -34.69
C SER A 227 -8.81 11.68 -35.01
N LEU A 228 -8.37 11.09 -36.11
CA LEU A 228 -8.69 9.70 -36.46
C LEU A 228 -8.15 8.74 -35.41
N LEU A 229 -6.87 8.83 -35.03
CA LEU A 229 -6.25 7.97 -34.02
C LEU A 229 -6.87 8.18 -32.63
N GLU A 230 -7.25 9.40 -32.27
CA GLU A 230 -7.99 9.68 -31.04
C GLU A 230 -9.37 9.02 -31.05
N LYS A 231 -10.10 9.08 -32.18
CA LYS A 231 -11.39 8.39 -32.37
C LYS A 231 -11.22 6.86 -32.26
N MET A 232 -10.20 6.29 -32.90
CA MET A 232 -9.90 4.86 -32.80
C MET A 232 -9.57 4.47 -31.36
N THR A 233 -8.77 5.29 -30.65
CA THR A 233 -8.45 5.09 -29.23
C THR A 233 -9.72 5.13 -28.37
N GLN A 234 -10.62 6.07 -28.63
CA GLN A 234 -11.89 6.17 -27.92
C GLN A 234 -12.74 4.91 -28.10
N CYS A 235 -12.93 4.47 -29.35
CA CYS A 235 -13.69 3.25 -29.62
C CYS A 235 -13.08 2.01 -28.97
N ALA A 236 -11.78 1.84 -29.06
CA ALA A 236 -11.05 0.72 -28.45
C ALA A 236 -11.10 0.78 -26.91
N SER A 237 -11.06 1.97 -26.30
CA SER A 237 -11.10 2.15 -24.85
C SER A 237 -12.48 1.94 -24.24
N ASN A 238 -13.57 2.07 -24.99
CA ASN A 238 -14.92 1.93 -24.46
C ASN A 238 -15.15 0.57 -23.78
N ALA A 239 -14.68 -0.51 -24.40
CA ALA A 239 -14.78 -1.85 -23.81
C ALA A 239 -13.98 -1.98 -22.49
N TYR A 240 -12.78 -1.39 -22.47
CA TYR A 240 -11.92 -1.34 -21.31
C TYR A 240 -12.48 -0.48 -20.17
N LEU A 241 -13.05 0.68 -20.51
CA LEU A 241 -13.72 1.57 -19.56
C LEU A 241 -14.98 0.93 -18.96
N GLY A 242 -15.66 0.07 -19.69
CA GLY A 242 -16.80 -0.70 -19.16
C GLY A 242 -16.38 -1.65 -18.03
N ILE A 243 -15.21 -2.31 -18.14
CA ILE A 243 -14.66 -3.13 -17.05
C ILE A 243 -14.25 -2.24 -15.86
N LEU A 244 -13.61 -1.10 -16.15
CA LEU A 244 -13.23 -0.11 -15.13
C LEU A 244 -14.45 0.44 -14.39
N GLU A 245 -15.54 0.74 -15.10
CA GLU A 245 -16.78 1.26 -14.53
C GLU A 245 -17.38 0.28 -13.51
N ARG A 246 -17.48 -1.00 -13.86
CA ARG A 246 -17.95 -2.03 -12.93
C ARG A 246 -17.05 -2.17 -11.71
N TRP A 247 -15.73 -2.09 -11.89
CA TRP A 247 -14.81 -2.14 -10.77
C TRP A 247 -14.96 -0.95 -9.81
N VAL A 248 -15.09 0.27 -10.37
CA VAL A 248 -15.14 1.52 -9.58
C VAL A 248 -16.48 1.69 -8.86
N TYR A 249 -17.60 1.27 -9.50
CA TYR A 249 -18.94 1.47 -8.93
C TYR A 249 -19.49 0.25 -8.19
N GLU A 250 -19.10 -0.94 -8.60
CA GLU A 250 -19.61 -2.19 -8.04
C GLU A 250 -18.54 -3.03 -7.33
N GLY A 251 -17.25 -2.75 -7.55
CA GLY A 251 -16.16 -3.57 -7.05
C GLY A 251 -16.09 -4.98 -7.67
N VAL A 252 -16.61 -5.14 -8.89
CA VAL A 252 -16.62 -6.44 -9.61
C VAL A 252 -15.69 -6.35 -10.81
N ILE A 253 -14.83 -7.35 -10.99
CA ILE A 253 -13.99 -7.49 -12.18
C ILE A 253 -14.69 -8.45 -13.14
N ASP A 254 -15.27 -7.91 -14.23
CA ASP A 254 -15.85 -8.69 -15.32
C ASP A 254 -14.89 -8.65 -16.52
N ASP A 255 -13.83 -9.41 -16.42
CA ASP A 255 -12.76 -9.49 -17.40
C ASP A 255 -12.47 -10.96 -17.76
N PRO A 256 -13.19 -11.53 -18.76
CA PRO A 256 -13.00 -12.91 -19.15
C PRO A 256 -11.65 -13.16 -19.85
N TYR A 257 -10.97 -12.12 -20.36
CA TYR A 257 -9.73 -12.24 -21.13
C TYR A 257 -8.49 -11.84 -20.35
N GLY A 258 -8.63 -11.30 -19.14
CA GLY A 258 -7.50 -10.88 -18.33
C GLY A 258 -6.77 -9.63 -18.82
N GLU A 259 -7.45 -8.77 -19.58
CA GLU A 259 -6.89 -7.52 -20.14
C GLU A 259 -6.82 -6.38 -19.11
N PHE A 260 -7.59 -6.48 -18.03
CA PHE A 260 -7.66 -5.44 -17.01
C PHE A 260 -6.38 -5.43 -16.16
N PHE A 261 -5.94 -4.24 -15.80
CA PHE A 261 -4.69 -4.04 -15.05
C PHE A 261 -4.75 -4.43 -13.57
N ILE A 262 -5.92 -4.79 -13.06
CA ILE A 262 -6.09 -5.32 -11.70
C ILE A 262 -6.32 -6.83 -11.79
N ALA A 263 -5.49 -7.58 -11.08
CA ALA A 263 -5.64 -9.02 -10.93
C ALA A 263 -6.37 -9.36 -9.63
N GLU A 264 -7.33 -10.26 -9.71
CA GLU A 264 -7.94 -10.90 -8.54
C GLU A 264 -7.31 -12.28 -8.32
N ASN A 265 -6.81 -12.53 -7.12
CA ASN A 265 -6.33 -13.84 -6.72
C ASN A 265 -7.48 -14.62 -6.04
N LYS A 266 -8.17 -15.45 -6.81
CA LYS A 266 -9.30 -16.23 -6.32
C LYS A 266 -8.91 -17.38 -5.37
N SER A 267 -7.62 -17.74 -5.31
CA SER A 267 -7.13 -18.82 -4.41
C SER A 267 -7.05 -18.37 -2.94
N LEU A 268 -7.05 -17.06 -2.68
CA LEU A 268 -7.06 -16.51 -1.34
C LEU A 268 -8.49 -16.48 -0.79
N GLN A 269 -8.92 -17.59 -0.20
CA GLN A 269 -10.20 -17.69 0.50
C GLN A 269 -10.00 -17.34 1.98
N LYS A 270 -11.03 -16.72 2.58
CA LYS A 270 -11.06 -16.29 3.98
C LYS A 270 -10.76 -17.43 4.95
N GLU A 271 -11.17 -18.65 4.62
CA GLU A 271 -11.08 -19.84 5.45
C GLU A 271 -9.68 -20.46 5.49
N SER A 272 -8.84 -20.19 4.49
CA SER A 272 -7.48 -20.75 4.40
C SER A 272 -6.38 -19.93 5.13
N LEU A 273 -6.71 -18.74 5.64
CA LEU A 273 -5.77 -17.77 6.18
C LEU A 273 -6.04 -17.48 7.66
N THR A 274 -5.65 -18.39 8.55
CA THR A 274 -5.99 -18.32 9.97
C THR A 274 -5.23 -17.27 10.78
N GLN A 275 -4.06 -16.82 10.35
CA GLN A 275 -3.24 -15.90 11.16
C GLN A 275 -2.88 -14.54 10.52
N ASP A 276 -2.85 -14.43 9.21
CA ASP A 276 -2.44 -13.22 8.50
C ASP A 276 -3.44 -12.81 7.39
N TYR A 277 -4.71 -13.17 7.58
CA TYR A 277 -5.77 -12.91 6.59
C TYR A 277 -5.79 -11.46 6.12
N ASP A 278 -5.77 -10.53 7.06
CA ASP A 278 -5.96 -9.11 6.77
C ASP A 278 -4.83 -8.53 5.93
N ALA A 279 -3.57 -8.83 6.29
CA ALA A 279 -2.42 -8.33 5.55
C ALA A 279 -2.28 -8.97 4.17
N LYS A 280 -2.53 -10.28 4.07
CA LYS A 280 -2.50 -11.01 2.80
C LYS A 280 -3.69 -10.62 1.92
N TYR A 281 -4.90 -10.55 2.48
CA TYR A 281 -6.08 -10.11 1.78
C TYR A 281 -5.86 -8.74 1.15
N TRP A 282 -5.50 -7.75 1.96
CA TRP A 282 -5.37 -6.38 1.51
C TRP A 282 -4.28 -6.20 0.44
N ARG A 283 -3.18 -6.93 0.54
CA ARG A 283 -2.06 -6.83 -0.40
C ARG A 283 -2.18 -7.73 -1.60
N GLN A 284 -2.65 -8.96 -1.43
CA GLN A 284 -2.50 -10.05 -2.40
C GLN A 284 -3.78 -10.40 -3.13
N ARG A 285 -4.97 -10.15 -2.56
CA ARG A 285 -6.21 -10.49 -3.24
C ARG A 285 -6.41 -9.70 -4.51
N TYR A 286 -6.16 -8.40 -4.45
CA TYR A 286 -6.19 -7.51 -5.60
C TYR A 286 -4.84 -6.83 -5.73
N SER A 287 -4.18 -7.04 -6.86
CA SER A 287 -2.87 -6.46 -7.18
C SER A 287 -2.87 -5.80 -8.55
N LEU A 288 -1.98 -4.82 -8.72
CA LEU A 288 -1.74 -4.22 -10.02
C LEU A 288 -0.89 -5.18 -10.86
N LYS A 289 -1.29 -5.40 -12.13
CA LYS A 289 -0.48 -6.06 -13.16
C LYS A 289 0.39 -5.03 -13.87
N ASP A 290 1.43 -5.51 -14.51
CA ASP A 290 2.16 -4.73 -15.50
C ASP A 290 1.25 -4.40 -16.70
N GLY A 291 1.48 -3.26 -17.33
CA GLY A 291 0.69 -2.86 -18.50
C GLY A 291 -0.50 -1.94 -18.17
N ILE A 292 -0.34 -1.04 -17.23
CA ILE A 292 -1.35 0.00 -16.91
C ILE A 292 -1.44 0.96 -18.10
N PRO A 293 -2.68 1.31 -18.56
CA PRO A 293 -2.86 2.36 -19.54
C PRO A 293 -2.24 3.68 -19.08
N THR A 294 -1.49 4.36 -19.96
CA THR A 294 -0.74 5.57 -19.60
C THR A 294 -1.62 6.70 -19.07
N PHE A 295 -2.87 6.78 -19.54
CA PHE A 295 -3.83 7.77 -19.06
C PHE A 295 -4.39 7.48 -17.66
N LEU A 296 -4.30 6.23 -17.17
CA LEU A 296 -4.73 5.81 -15.83
C LEU A 296 -3.56 5.67 -14.84
N ALA A 297 -2.31 5.73 -15.30
CA ALA A 297 -1.13 5.45 -14.49
C ALA A 297 -1.10 6.26 -13.17
N ASN A 298 -1.43 7.55 -13.23
CA ASN A 298 -1.40 8.44 -12.06
C ASN A 298 -2.53 8.16 -11.04
N ILE A 299 -3.60 7.49 -11.45
CA ILE A 299 -4.78 7.21 -10.62
C ILE A 299 -5.01 5.72 -10.40
N ALA A 300 -4.10 4.87 -10.87
CA ALA A 300 -4.23 3.41 -10.77
C ALA A 300 -4.35 2.92 -9.32
N GLY A 301 -3.59 3.53 -8.40
CA GLY A 301 -3.69 3.25 -6.97
C GLY A 301 -5.08 3.59 -6.39
N THR A 302 -5.62 4.74 -6.74
CA THR A 302 -6.96 5.17 -6.33
C THR A 302 -8.03 4.21 -6.86
N ILE A 303 -7.94 3.81 -8.14
CA ILE A 303 -8.86 2.84 -8.75
C ILE A 303 -8.82 1.49 -8.00
N LEU A 304 -7.61 0.98 -7.72
CA LEU A 304 -7.44 -0.26 -6.97
C LEU A 304 -8.09 -0.16 -5.59
N THR A 305 -7.84 0.93 -4.87
CA THR A 305 -8.33 1.15 -3.51
C THR A 305 -9.85 1.29 -3.47
N THR A 306 -10.46 1.99 -4.44
CA THR A 306 -11.92 2.14 -4.54
C THR A 306 -12.63 0.78 -4.58
N GLY A 307 -12.22 -0.09 -5.50
CA GLY A 307 -12.82 -1.42 -5.60
C GLY A 307 -12.53 -2.30 -4.38
N LYS A 308 -11.36 -2.16 -3.75
CA LYS A 308 -11.07 -2.83 -2.48
C LYS A 308 -12.04 -2.41 -1.38
N TYR A 309 -12.32 -1.11 -1.22
CA TYR A 309 -13.25 -0.60 -0.21
C TYR A 309 -14.67 -1.12 -0.42
N LEU A 310 -15.15 -1.12 -1.66
CA LEU A 310 -16.45 -1.69 -2.00
C LEU A 310 -16.53 -3.20 -1.68
N ASN A 311 -15.45 -3.96 -1.94
CA ASN A 311 -15.41 -5.37 -1.61
C ASN A 311 -15.37 -5.63 -0.11
N VAL A 312 -14.66 -4.82 0.68
CA VAL A 312 -14.68 -4.88 2.14
C VAL A 312 -16.09 -4.71 2.68
N MET A 313 -16.82 -3.69 2.21
CA MET A 313 -18.20 -3.45 2.63
C MET A 313 -19.11 -4.63 2.27
N ARG A 314 -18.95 -5.20 1.08
CA ARG A 314 -19.70 -6.40 0.65
C ARG A 314 -19.42 -7.62 1.54
N GLU A 315 -18.17 -7.85 1.93
CA GLU A 315 -17.79 -8.94 2.85
C GLU A 315 -18.36 -8.75 4.26
N CYS A 316 -18.55 -7.49 4.67
CA CYS A 316 -19.22 -7.16 5.94
C CYS A 316 -20.76 -7.27 5.86
N GLY A 317 -21.30 -7.74 4.73
CA GLY A 317 -22.72 -7.85 4.50
C GLY A 317 -23.42 -6.53 4.19
N HIS A 318 -22.64 -5.49 3.84
CA HIS A 318 -23.15 -4.16 3.48
C HIS A 318 -22.92 -3.93 1.99
N SER A 319 -23.92 -4.24 1.18
CA SER A 319 -23.84 -4.04 -0.27
C SER A 319 -24.21 -2.59 -0.60
N VAL A 320 -23.21 -1.80 -0.91
CA VAL A 320 -23.36 -0.40 -1.34
C VAL A 320 -22.97 -0.31 -2.81
N GLN A 321 -23.79 0.36 -3.59
CA GLN A 321 -23.44 0.76 -4.96
C GLN A 321 -23.25 2.27 -4.96
N ALA A 322 -22.15 2.71 -5.56
CA ALA A 322 -21.93 4.14 -5.71
C ALA A 322 -23.05 4.75 -6.61
N PRO A 323 -23.58 5.92 -6.28
CA PRO A 323 -24.65 6.53 -7.05
C PRO A 323 -24.15 6.85 -8.47
N VAL A 324 -24.69 6.15 -9.46
CA VAL A 324 -24.40 6.38 -10.87
C VAL A 324 -25.38 7.43 -11.39
N THR A 325 -24.91 8.65 -11.60
CA THR A 325 -25.65 9.68 -12.32
C THR A 325 -25.41 9.55 -13.83
N GLU A 326 -26.32 10.00 -14.67
CA GLU A 326 -26.13 9.95 -16.13
C GLU A 326 -24.84 10.63 -16.58
N ASN A 327 -24.38 11.65 -15.84
CA ASN A 327 -23.12 12.35 -16.08
C ASN A 327 -21.88 11.59 -15.56
N SER A 328 -22.04 10.52 -14.79
CA SER A 328 -20.93 9.75 -14.22
C SER A 328 -20.48 8.56 -15.09
N LYS A 329 -21.09 8.38 -16.27
CA LYS A 329 -20.66 7.34 -17.19
C LYS A 329 -19.26 7.62 -17.70
N LEU A 330 -18.33 6.70 -17.37
CA LEU A 330 -16.92 6.76 -17.78
C LEU A 330 -16.75 6.56 -19.31
N MET A 331 -17.82 6.18 -20.00
CA MET A 331 -17.82 5.84 -21.43
C MET A 331 -17.46 6.99 -22.37
N SER A 332 -17.44 8.25 -21.93
CA SER A 332 -16.98 9.35 -22.76
C SER A 332 -15.49 9.62 -22.52
N PHE A 333 -14.63 8.87 -23.18
CA PHE A 333 -13.22 9.21 -23.32
C PHE A 333 -13.13 10.50 -24.18
N GLY A 334 -13.40 11.63 -23.54
CA GLY A 334 -13.35 12.94 -24.16
C GLY A 334 -12.13 13.73 -23.70
N THR A 335 -11.83 14.81 -24.39
CA THR A 335 -10.71 15.74 -24.17
C THR A 335 -10.69 16.38 -22.77
N ASN A 336 -11.74 16.26 -21.98
CA ASN A 336 -11.97 17.01 -20.74
C ASN A 336 -11.53 16.26 -19.45
N HIS A 337 -10.89 15.12 -19.53
CA HIS A 337 -10.46 14.34 -18.36
C HIS A 337 -11.56 14.07 -17.31
N HIS A 338 -12.84 14.17 -17.69
CA HIS A 338 -14.00 13.99 -16.82
C HIS A 338 -14.00 12.65 -16.07
N TYR A 339 -13.44 11.59 -16.67
CA TYR A 339 -13.28 10.28 -16.03
C TYR A 339 -12.48 10.34 -14.72
N ARG A 340 -11.52 11.28 -14.60
CA ARG A 340 -10.74 11.44 -13.36
C ARG A 340 -11.60 11.96 -12.21
N GLU A 341 -12.48 12.90 -12.50
CA GLU A 341 -13.41 13.47 -11.52
C GLU A 341 -14.42 12.41 -11.07
N CYS A 342 -14.94 11.62 -12.02
CA CYS A 342 -15.85 10.51 -11.71
C CYS A 342 -15.18 9.44 -10.83
N ILE A 343 -13.96 9.04 -11.16
CA ILE A 343 -13.20 8.06 -10.36
C ILE A 343 -12.91 8.61 -8.97
N LYS A 344 -12.54 9.89 -8.86
CA LYS A 344 -12.30 10.53 -7.57
C LYS A 344 -13.59 10.61 -6.74
N ALA A 345 -14.71 10.99 -7.34
CA ALA A 345 -16.00 11.03 -6.65
C ALA A 345 -16.43 9.64 -6.14
N ALA A 346 -16.23 8.59 -6.94
CA ALA A 346 -16.51 7.23 -6.54
C ALA A 346 -15.58 6.75 -5.39
N TYR A 347 -14.31 7.14 -5.44
CA TYR A 347 -13.36 6.87 -4.36
C TYR A 347 -13.75 7.59 -3.05
N ASP A 348 -14.07 8.89 -3.14
CA ASP A 348 -14.50 9.68 -1.97
C ASP A 348 -15.76 9.09 -1.36
N PHE A 349 -16.71 8.66 -2.20
CA PHE A 349 -17.93 7.98 -1.75
C PHE A 349 -17.62 6.64 -1.06
N ALA A 350 -16.86 5.74 -1.70
CA ALA A 350 -16.53 4.43 -1.15
C ALA A 350 -15.74 4.54 0.17
N SER A 351 -14.84 5.51 0.25
CA SER A 351 -14.05 5.79 1.45
C SER A 351 -14.90 6.33 2.59
N ALA A 352 -15.84 7.24 2.31
CA ALA A 352 -16.75 7.80 3.30
C ALA A 352 -17.74 6.74 3.82
N GLU A 353 -18.30 5.91 2.94
CA GLU A 353 -19.22 4.84 3.34
C GLU A 353 -18.54 3.76 4.18
N LEU A 354 -17.32 3.37 3.82
CA LEU A 354 -16.54 2.45 4.64
C LEU A 354 -16.22 3.06 6.01
N LEU A 355 -15.91 4.35 6.06
CA LEU A 355 -15.66 5.05 7.31
C LEU A 355 -16.92 5.08 8.21
N ASN A 356 -18.09 5.35 7.63
CA ASN A 356 -19.36 5.33 8.34
C ASN A 356 -19.65 3.93 8.92
N LEU A 357 -19.46 2.90 8.11
CA LEU A 357 -19.61 1.51 8.55
C LEU A 357 -18.69 1.18 9.74
N ILE A 358 -17.44 1.60 9.69
CA ILE A 358 -16.44 1.35 10.73
C ILE A 358 -16.75 2.17 12.01
N LYS A 359 -17.26 3.41 11.88
CA LYS A 359 -17.64 4.25 13.02
C LYS A 359 -18.91 3.75 13.69
N GLU A 360 -19.96 3.44 12.92
CA GLU A 360 -21.29 3.14 13.47
C GLU A 360 -21.45 1.68 13.90
N LYS A 361 -21.04 0.73 13.05
CA LYS A 361 -21.26 -0.70 13.32
C LYS A 361 -20.15 -1.31 14.17
N TYR A 362 -18.92 -0.87 14.00
CA TYR A 362 -17.75 -1.49 14.64
C TYR A 362 -17.10 -0.65 15.73
N ASP A 363 -17.62 0.55 15.99
CA ASP A 363 -17.14 1.47 17.03
C ASP A 363 -15.60 1.55 17.15
N ILE A 364 -14.97 2.01 16.08
CA ILE A 364 -13.51 2.17 16.07
C ILE A 364 -12.98 3.05 17.20
N MET A 365 -13.79 4.05 17.60
CA MET A 365 -13.37 4.98 18.66
C MET A 365 -13.33 4.30 20.02
N GLY A 366 -14.30 3.44 20.31
CA GLY A 366 -14.29 2.60 21.51
C GLY A 366 -13.14 1.61 21.52
N LYS A 367 -12.87 0.96 20.38
CA LYS A 367 -11.73 0.04 20.26
C LYS A 367 -10.37 0.74 20.44
N LEU A 368 -10.17 1.90 19.84
CA LEU A 368 -8.94 2.69 20.04
C LEU A 368 -8.79 3.15 21.50
N ARG A 369 -9.90 3.53 22.17
CA ARG A 369 -9.88 3.89 23.58
C ARG A 369 -9.50 2.70 24.46
N SER A 370 -10.06 1.52 24.18
CA SER A 370 -9.69 0.29 24.87
C SER A 370 -8.20 -0.05 24.68
N ILE A 371 -7.66 0.08 23.46
CA ILE A 371 -6.23 -0.08 23.19
C ILE A 371 -5.40 0.92 24.00
N LYS A 372 -5.82 2.19 24.11
CA LYS A 372 -5.16 3.19 24.95
C LYS A 372 -5.11 2.75 26.40
N HIS A 373 -6.24 2.32 26.97
CA HIS A 373 -6.35 1.91 28.36
C HIS A 373 -5.35 0.78 28.70
N TYR A 374 -5.19 -0.19 27.82
CA TYR A 374 -4.36 -1.36 28.09
C TYR A 374 -2.92 -1.24 27.57
N LEU A 375 -2.73 -0.83 26.34
CA LEU A 375 -1.40 -0.82 25.71
C LEU A 375 -0.61 0.47 25.95
N LEU A 376 -1.28 1.58 26.28
CA LEU A 376 -0.63 2.84 26.66
C LEU A 376 -0.73 3.13 28.15
N LEU A 377 -1.25 2.18 28.93
CA LEU A 377 -1.32 2.21 30.40
C LEU A 377 -2.07 3.41 30.99
N ASP A 378 -3.08 3.92 30.28
CA ASP A 378 -3.98 4.96 30.79
C ASP A 378 -4.73 4.50 32.05
N GLN A 379 -5.15 3.24 32.11
CA GLN A 379 -5.67 2.59 33.30
C GLN A 379 -4.60 1.64 33.89
N GLY A 380 -3.76 2.14 34.78
CA GLY A 380 -2.65 1.38 35.35
C GLY A 380 -3.02 0.33 36.41
N ASP A 381 -4.22 0.40 36.99
CA ASP A 381 -4.62 -0.44 38.13
C ASP A 381 -4.62 -1.93 37.81
N PHE A 382 -5.13 -2.33 36.63
CA PHE A 382 -5.15 -3.73 36.22
C PHE A 382 -3.73 -4.28 36.05
N LEU A 383 -2.79 -3.45 35.53
CA LEU A 383 -1.42 -3.86 35.29
C LEU A 383 -0.69 -4.11 36.61
N VAL A 384 -0.87 -3.25 37.61
CA VAL A 384 -0.26 -3.42 38.93
C VAL A 384 -0.76 -4.71 39.56
N HIS A 385 -2.06 -4.95 39.50
CA HIS A 385 -2.65 -6.20 40.02
C HIS A 385 -2.18 -7.42 39.23
N PHE A 386 -2.11 -7.33 37.90
CA PHE A 386 -1.56 -8.41 37.07
C PHE A 386 -0.09 -8.71 37.40
N MET A 387 0.74 -7.69 37.55
CA MET A 387 2.15 -7.86 37.90
C MET A 387 2.35 -8.55 39.24
N ASP A 388 1.44 -8.36 40.20
CA ASP A 388 1.50 -9.05 41.50
C ASP A 388 1.12 -10.52 41.37
N ILE A 389 0.05 -10.83 40.71
CA ILE A 389 -0.45 -12.20 40.53
C ILE A 389 0.49 -13.02 39.62
N ALA A 390 0.99 -12.39 38.54
CA ALA A 390 1.81 -13.06 37.53
C ALA A 390 3.30 -13.08 37.86
N ARG A 391 3.73 -12.52 39.01
CA ARG A 391 5.13 -12.36 39.38
C ARG A 391 5.93 -13.65 39.24
N GLU A 392 5.41 -14.75 39.76
CA GLU A 392 6.11 -16.04 39.71
C GLU A 392 6.31 -16.56 38.27
N GLU A 393 5.30 -16.37 37.43
CA GLU A 393 5.33 -16.82 36.02
C GLU A 393 6.27 -15.95 35.20
N LEU A 394 6.23 -14.62 35.40
CA LEU A 394 7.05 -13.64 34.69
C LEU A 394 8.56 -13.71 35.06
N THR A 395 8.91 -14.24 36.22
CA THR A 395 10.33 -14.42 36.62
C THR A 395 10.98 -15.68 36.07
N LYS A 396 10.20 -16.60 35.50
CA LYS A 396 10.70 -17.80 34.84
C LYS A 396 11.50 -17.48 33.57
N LYS A 397 12.33 -18.44 33.16
CA LYS A 397 12.98 -18.37 31.85
C LYS A 397 11.97 -18.49 30.72
N LEU A 398 12.32 -17.91 29.57
CA LEU A 398 11.45 -17.85 28.40
C LEU A 398 10.82 -19.20 28.01
N ASP A 399 11.60 -20.29 28.09
CA ASP A 399 11.15 -21.63 27.68
C ASP A 399 10.21 -22.30 28.70
N GLU A 400 10.17 -21.81 29.93
CA GLU A 400 9.36 -22.35 31.03
C GLU A 400 8.04 -21.61 31.21
N ILE A 401 7.82 -20.54 30.43
CA ILE A 401 6.64 -19.69 30.55
C ILE A 401 5.43 -20.33 29.87
N ASN A 402 4.36 -20.51 30.64
CA ASN A 402 3.08 -20.93 30.09
C ASN A 402 2.20 -19.72 29.75
N VAL A 403 2.04 -19.45 28.43
CA VAL A 403 1.26 -18.31 27.95
C VAL A 403 -0.22 -18.44 28.30
N GLU A 404 -0.78 -19.66 28.32
CA GLU A 404 -2.19 -19.89 28.69
C GLU A 404 -2.44 -19.56 30.16
N LYS A 405 -1.47 -19.91 31.04
CA LYS A 405 -1.54 -19.52 32.46
C LYS A 405 -1.44 -18.01 32.63
N LEU A 406 -0.55 -17.34 31.88
CA LEU A 406 -0.48 -15.88 31.88
C LEU A 406 -1.77 -15.23 31.40
N GLN A 407 -2.42 -15.79 30.37
CA GLN A 407 -3.72 -15.31 29.92
C GLN A 407 -4.79 -15.45 30.99
N SER A 408 -4.84 -16.60 31.67
CA SER A 408 -5.80 -16.81 32.76
C SER A 408 -5.60 -15.84 33.93
N LEU A 409 -4.34 -15.52 34.26
CA LEU A 409 -3.99 -14.51 35.28
C LEU A 409 -4.37 -13.10 34.83
N LEU A 410 -4.20 -12.77 33.54
CA LEU A 410 -4.63 -11.50 32.98
C LEU A 410 -6.15 -11.37 33.04
N ASP A 411 -6.90 -12.39 32.66
CA ASP A 411 -8.37 -12.39 32.70
C ASP A 411 -8.86 -12.22 34.15
N LEU A 412 -8.18 -12.80 35.14
CA LEU A 412 -8.48 -12.62 36.54
C LEU A 412 -8.22 -11.17 36.97
N ALA A 413 -7.09 -10.58 36.58
CA ALA A 413 -6.75 -9.20 36.89
C ALA A 413 -7.74 -8.20 36.27
N LEU A 414 -8.16 -8.44 35.01
CA LEU A 414 -9.16 -7.60 34.34
C LEU A 414 -10.52 -7.64 35.03
N ARG A 415 -10.99 -8.84 35.43
CA ARG A 415 -12.29 -9.01 36.10
C ARG A 415 -12.32 -8.43 37.52
N SER A 416 -11.18 -8.38 38.20
CA SER A 416 -11.08 -7.86 39.56
C SER A 416 -10.82 -6.35 39.65
N THR A 417 -10.64 -5.67 38.54
CA THR A 417 -10.34 -4.23 38.49
C THR A 417 -11.42 -3.43 37.75
N ALA A 418 -11.28 -2.11 37.71
CA ALA A 418 -12.17 -1.23 36.96
C ALA A 418 -12.18 -1.54 35.44
N ALA A 419 -11.20 -2.26 34.94
CA ALA A 419 -11.11 -2.74 33.55
C ALA A 419 -12.29 -3.65 33.12
N ALA A 420 -12.98 -4.29 34.09
CA ALA A 420 -14.17 -5.10 33.82
C ALA A 420 -15.33 -4.30 33.21
N ALA A 421 -15.34 -2.99 33.37
CA ALA A 421 -16.37 -2.11 32.78
C ALA A 421 -16.16 -1.86 31.27
N ASP A 422 -14.99 -2.16 30.72
CA ASP A 422 -14.71 -2.01 29.29
C ASP A 422 -15.33 -3.18 28.51
N PRO A 423 -16.25 -2.94 27.56
CA PRO A 423 -16.87 -3.99 26.75
C PRO A 423 -15.89 -4.74 25.87
N CYS A 424 -14.70 -4.19 25.63
CA CYS A 424 -13.69 -4.74 24.75
C CYS A 424 -12.53 -5.43 25.48
N HIS A 425 -12.63 -5.64 26.79
CA HIS A 425 -11.55 -6.26 27.59
C HIS A 425 -11.23 -7.71 27.16
N GLU A 426 -12.18 -8.44 26.58
CA GLU A 426 -11.98 -9.83 26.11
C GLU A 426 -11.05 -9.93 24.90
N ASP A 427 -10.82 -8.84 24.18
CA ASP A 427 -9.92 -8.82 23.02
C ASP A 427 -8.44 -8.71 23.41
N LEU A 428 -8.14 -8.48 24.69
CA LEU A 428 -6.78 -8.37 25.22
C LEU A 428 -6.14 -9.75 25.39
N THR A 429 -4.95 -9.93 24.86
CA THR A 429 -4.23 -11.22 24.90
C THR A 429 -2.77 -11.03 25.33
N CYS A 430 -2.28 -12.00 26.10
CA CYS A 430 -0.86 -12.09 26.43
C CYS A 430 -0.06 -12.61 25.24
N CYS A 431 1.10 -12.04 25.00
CA CYS A 431 2.09 -12.58 24.07
C CYS A 431 3.50 -12.48 24.66
N VAL A 432 4.34 -13.41 24.25
CA VAL A 432 5.76 -13.45 24.61
C VAL A 432 6.55 -13.31 23.31
N ILE A 433 7.32 -12.23 23.21
CA ILE A 433 8.09 -11.93 22.01
C ILE A 433 9.45 -12.65 22.12
N ARG A 434 9.64 -13.69 21.31
CA ARG A 434 10.94 -14.33 21.16
C ARG A 434 11.82 -13.45 20.29
N ALA A 435 12.92 -12.93 20.82
CA ALA A 435 13.93 -12.28 20.00
C ALA A 435 14.54 -13.34 19.08
N PHE A 436 14.46 -13.12 17.76
CA PHE A 436 15.25 -13.89 16.82
C PHE A 436 16.70 -13.43 17.00
N SER A 437 17.52 -14.24 17.69
CA SER A 437 18.97 -14.08 17.61
C SER A 437 19.37 -14.52 16.20
N ASP A 438 19.84 -13.58 15.37
CA ASP A 438 20.57 -13.92 14.16
C ASP A 438 21.78 -14.75 14.59
N GLY A 439 21.85 -15.99 14.07
CA GLY A 439 22.67 -17.09 14.55
C GLY A 439 24.20 -16.94 14.43
N ASN A 440 24.77 -15.77 14.70
CA ASN A 440 26.22 -15.53 14.61
C ASN A 440 26.93 -15.11 15.90
N ASP A 441 26.22 -14.92 17.01
CA ASP A 441 26.89 -14.57 18.26
C ASP A 441 27.04 -15.82 19.15
N LEU A 442 28.26 -16.27 19.25
CA LEU A 442 28.77 -17.35 20.15
C LEU A 442 28.83 -16.93 21.64
N GLU A 443 28.11 -15.90 22.04
CA GLU A 443 27.98 -15.53 23.44
C GLU A 443 26.84 -16.33 24.07
N GLU A 444 27.09 -16.93 25.23
CA GLU A 444 26.10 -17.69 25.98
C GLU A 444 24.84 -16.86 26.16
N PRO A 445 23.63 -17.43 25.89
CA PRO A 445 22.40 -16.68 25.98
C PRO A 445 22.23 -16.20 27.43
N VAL A 446 22.34 -14.89 27.64
CA VAL A 446 21.90 -14.24 28.87
C VAL A 446 20.49 -14.77 29.12
N SER A 447 20.24 -15.33 30.30
CA SER A 447 18.97 -15.97 30.65
C SER A 447 17.86 -14.92 30.64
N ILE A 448 17.26 -14.75 29.45
CA ILE A 448 16.17 -13.78 29.20
C ILE A 448 14.96 -14.23 30.00
N THR A 449 14.44 -13.36 30.85
CA THR A 449 13.27 -13.61 31.70
C THR A 449 11.96 -13.22 30.99
N GLY A 450 10.85 -13.75 31.49
CA GLY A 450 9.54 -13.38 31.03
C GLY A 450 9.25 -11.89 31.14
N LEU A 451 9.79 -11.20 32.14
CA LEU A 451 9.65 -9.76 32.31
C LEU A 451 10.18 -8.96 31.11
N GLU A 452 11.24 -9.42 30.48
CA GLU A 452 11.86 -8.76 29.33
C GLU A 452 11.15 -9.04 28.01
N THR A 453 10.45 -10.19 27.91
CA THR A 453 9.82 -10.67 26.67
C THR A 453 8.32 -10.53 26.65
N PHE A 454 7.71 -10.28 27.80
CA PHE A 454 6.26 -10.12 27.93
C PHE A 454 5.75 -8.89 27.17
N SER A 455 4.65 -9.08 26.49
CA SER A 455 3.89 -7.99 25.84
C SER A 455 2.41 -8.33 25.83
N LEU A 456 1.59 -7.31 25.69
CA LEU A 456 0.16 -7.47 25.43
C LEU A 456 -0.10 -7.33 23.93
N SER A 457 -1.07 -8.07 23.46
CA SER A 457 -1.61 -7.95 22.11
C SER A 457 -3.11 -7.74 22.18
N TYR A 458 -3.69 -7.21 21.10
CA TYR A 458 -5.11 -6.92 21.02
C TYR A 458 -5.71 -7.59 19.78
N LYS A 459 -6.77 -8.37 19.95
CA LYS A 459 -7.48 -8.98 18.83
C LYS A 459 -8.32 -7.95 18.11
N VAL A 460 -8.01 -7.71 16.86
CA VAL A 460 -8.75 -6.78 16.01
C VAL A 460 -9.50 -7.57 14.96
N GLN A 461 -10.82 -7.41 14.94
CA GLN A 461 -11.69 -8.08 13.97
C GLN A 461 -11.70 -7.32 12.63
N TRP A 462 -11.96 -8.06 11.55
CA TRP A 462 -12.24 -7.47 10.26
C TRP A 462 -13.59 -6.70 10.29
N PRO A 463 -13.71 -5.47 9.77
CA PRO A 463 -12.74 -4.71 8.95
C PRO A 463 -11.87 -3.71 9.73
N LEU A 464 -11.93 -3.67 11.07
CA LEU A 464 -11.14 -2.73 11.89
C LEU A 464 -9.63 -2.87 11.68
N SER A 465 -9.16 -4.08 11.32
CA SER A 465 -7.76 -4.37 11.00
C SER A 465 -7.20 -3.60 9.80
N ILE A 466 -8.05 -2.95 9.02
CA ILE A 466 -7.63 -2.00 7.97
C ILE A 466 -6.97 -0.78 8.61
N VAL A 467 -7.54 -0.25 9.68
CA VAL A 467 -7.02 0.91 10.41
C VAL A 467 -6.00 0.47 11.46
N ILE A 468 -6.41 -0.49 12.33
CA ILE A 468 -5.55 -1.03 13.38
C ILE A 468 -4.80 -2.24 12.82
N SER A 469 -3.88 -1.98 11.91
CA SER A 469 -3.10 -3.01 11.25
C SER A 469 -2.14 -3.73 12.21
N ARG A 470 -1.66 -4.91 11.83
CA ARG A 470 -0.63 -5.62 12.61
C ARG A 470 0.62 -4.76 12.83
N LYS A 471 1.00 -3.94 11.82
CA LYS A 471 2.10 -2.98 11.97
C LYS A 471 1.81 -1.95 13.05
N ALA A 472 0.58 -1.43 13.11
CA ALA A 472 0.15 -0.51 14.16
C ALA A 472 0.18 -1.19 15.54
N LEU A 473 -0.33 -2.44 15.64
CA LEU A 473 -0.26 -3.20 16.90
C LEU A 473 1.19 -3.45 17.35
N THR A 474 2.11 -3.76 16.44
CA THR A 474 3.53 -3.87 16.78
C THR A 474 4.10 -2.57 17.35
N LYS A 475 3.72 -1.42 16.79
CA LYS A 475 4.09 -0.10 17.34
C LYS A 475 3.54 0.12 18.76
N TYR A 476 2.27 -0.24 18.99
CA TYR A 476 1.68 -0.22 20.34
C TYR A 476 2.41 -1.16 21.31
N GLN A 477 2.79 -2.35 20.87
CA GLN A 477 3.55 -3.30 21.69
C GLN A 477 4.92 -2.78 22.10
N LEU A 478 5.60 -2.05 21.21
CA LEU A 478 6.88 -1.41 21.54
C LEU A 478 6.70 -0.34 22.64
N LEU A 479 5.67 0.52 22.51
CA LEU A 479 5.33 1.50 23.54
C LEU A 479 4.95 0.82 24.86
N PHE A 480 4.11 -0.21 24.81
CA PHE A 480 3.72 -0.98 25.98
C PHE A 480 4.94 -1.56 26.73
N ARG A 481 5.86 -2.20 26.00
CA ARG A 481 7.06 -2.78 26.62
C ARG A 481 7.90 -1.73 27.36
N LEU A 482 8.10 -0.57 26.76
CA LEU A 482 8.81 0.53 27.42
C LEU A 482 8.12 0.94 28.73
N LEU A 483 6.80 1.18 28.66
CA LEU A 483 6.00 1.58 29.83
C LEU A 483 5.97 0.49 30.90
N PHE A 484 5.79 -0.76 30.49
CA PHE A 484 5.77 -1.93 31.39
C PHE A 484 7.09 -2.07 32.17
N HIS A 485 8.21 -1.97 31.46
CA HIS A 485 9.54 -2.01 32.09
C HIS A 485 9.75 -0.87 33.08
N CYS A 486 9.35 0.36 32.72
CA CYS A 486 9.46 1.50 33.63
C CYS A 486 8.57 1.31 34.87
N LYS A 487 7.35 0.82 34.72
CA LYS A 487 6.45 0.49 35.85
C LYS A 487 6.98 -0.64 36.71
N HIS A 488 7.62 -1.64 36.11
CA HIS A 488 8.28 -2.71 36.83
C HIS A 488 9.42 -2.18 37.72
N VAL A 489 10.29 -1.31 37.17
CA VAL A 489 11.37 -0.66 37.90
C VAL A 489 10.83 0.19 39.06
N GLU A 490 9.82 1.03 38.78
CA GLU A 490 9.17 1.85 39.79
C GLU A 490 8.64 1.01 40.95
N ARG A 491 8.00 -0.13 40.65
CA ARG A 491 7.44 -1.04 41.67
C ARG A 491 8.51 -1.73 42.49
N GLN A 492 9.62 -2.19 41.87
CA GLN A 492 10.74 -2.80 42.61
C GLN A 492 11.43 -1.79 43.55
N LEU A 493 11.65 -0.58 43.06
CA LEU A 493 12.18 0.50 43.89
C LEU A 493 11.21 0.92 45.02
N GLY A 494 9.91 0.92 44.75
CA GLY A 494 8.86 1.15 45.76
C GLY A 494 8.91 0.09 46.88
N GLY A 495 9.08 -1.17 46.52
CA GLY A 495 9.30 -2.26 47.49
C GLY A 495 10.57 -2.06 48.32
N ALA A 496 11.70 -1.68 47.69
CA ALA A 496 12.94 -1.35 48.40
C ALA A 496 12.75 -0.14 49.34
N TRP A 497 11.97 0.86 48.92
CA TRP A 497 11.66 2.02 49.76
C TRP A 497 10.81 1.64 50.99
N GLN A 498 9.83 0.77 50.87
CA GLN A 498 9.02 0.27 52.00
C GLN A 498 9.88 -0.44 53.02
N VAL A 499 10.87 -1.23 52.58
CA VAL A 499 11.83 -1.87 53.46
C VAL A 499 12.66 -0.82 54.22
N HIS A 500 13.12 0.23 53.56
CA HIS A 500 13.82 1.33 54.23
C HIS A 500 12.95 2.06 55.28
N GLN A 501 11.66 2.25 55.00
CA GLN A 501 10.74 2.86 55.94
C GLN A 501 10.48 1.97 57.17
N GLY A 502 10.33 0.66 57.00
CA GLY A 502 10.18 -0.29 58.06
C GLY A 502 11.37 -0.27 59.03
N ILE A 503 12.61 -0.08 58.52
CA ILE A 503 13.83 -0.04 59.35
C ILE A 503 13.97 1.29 60.10
N ARG A 504 13.51 2.43 59.56
CA ARG A 504 13.54 3.72 60.28
C ARG A 504 12.86 3.68 61.64
N GLY A 505 11.86 2.84 61.84
CA GLY A 505 11.19 2.62 63.14
C GLY A 505 12.10 2.04 64.23
N PHE A 506 13.25 1.44 63.88
CA PHE A 506 14.17 0.75 64.82
C PHE A 506 15.35 1.60 65.29
N ASN A 507 15.38 2.90 65.04
CA ASN A 507 16.35 3.87 65.62
C ASN A 507 17.84 3.47 65.40
N THR A 508 18.16 2.93 64.23
CA THR A 508 19.55 2.59 63.85
C THR A 508 20.21 3.83 63.21
N ASN A 509 21.11 4.47 63.92
CA ASN A 509 21.92 5.60 63.45
C ASN A 509 23.01 5.18 62.44
N GLY A 510 22.73 4.25 61.54
CA GLY A 510 23.62 3.80 60.49
C GLY A 510 23.70 4.78 59.33
N THR A 511 24.84 5.41 59.10
CA THR A 511 25.08 6.29 57.96
C THR A 511 24.84 5.62 56.62
N ALA A 512 25.07 4.30 56.52
CA ALA A 512 24.85 3.45 55.35
C ALA A 512 23.36 3.39 54.94
N ILE A 513 22.47 3.16 55.92
CA ILE A 513 21.03 3.03 55.70
C ILE A 513 20.43 4.40 55.25
N SER A 514 20.89 5.51 55.85
CA SER A 514 20.48 6.85 55.45
C SER A 514 20.91 7.16 54.00
N ARG A 515 22.13 6.82 53.61
CA ARG A 515 22.62 6.98 52.25
C ARG A 515 21.88 6.10 51.26
N SER A 516 21.63 4.85 51.57
CA SER A 516 20.84 3.96 50.77
C SER A 516 19.43 4.47 50.56
N SER A 517 18.79 5.04 51.55
CA SER A 517 17.46 5.63 51.43
C SER A 517 17.45 6.88 50.55
N LEU A 518 18.50 7.73 50.61
CA LEU A 518 18.66 8.88 49.72
C LEU A 518 18.87 8.43 48.27
N LEU A 519 19.67 7.41 48.01
CA LEU A 519 19.87 6.85 46.68
C LEU A 519 18.58 6.27 46.13
N CYS A 520 17.85 5.49 46.93
CA CYS A 520 16.54 4.94 46.55
C CYS A 520 15.55 6.05 46.12
N ARG A 521 15.52 7.14 46.88
CA ARG A 521 14.71 8.29 46.57
C ARG A 521 15.12 8.99 45.25
N SER A 522 16.41 9.12 45.00
CA SER A 522 16.92 9.68 43.75
C SER A 522 16.57 8.80 42.55
N MET A 523 16.68 7.47 42.67
CA MET A 523 16.29 6.52 41.62
C MET A 523 14.79 6.52 41.38
N LEU A 524 13.95 6.57 42.43
CA LEU A 524 12.50 6.72 42.30
C LEU A 524 12.15 8.02 41.63
N LYS A 525 12.78 9.15 41.97
CA LYS A 525 12.57 10.42 41.31
C LYS A 525 12.85 10.35 39.81
N PHE A 526 13.97 9.71 39.44
CA PHE A 526 14.32 9.52 38.05
C PHE A 526 13.26 8.74 37.26
N ILE A 527 12.88 7.56 37.76
CA ILE A 527 11.93 6.70 37.02
C ILE A 527 10.52 7.29 37.00
N SER A 528 10.07 7.93 38.09
CA SER A 528 8.78 8.61 38.14
C SER A 528 8.74 9.84 37.21
N SER A 529 9.81 10.63 37.14
CA SER A 529 9.92 11.76 36.20
C SER A 529 9.92 11.26 34.74
N PHE A 530 10.59 10.17 34.45
CA PHE A 530 10.59 9.57 33.12
C PHE A 530 9.21 9.02 32.75
N LEU A 531 8.55 8.28 33.63
CA LEU A 531 7.17 7.83 33.43
C LEU A 531 6.19 8.99 33.24
N HIS A 532 6.33 10.04 34.05
CA HIS A 532 5.53 11.25 33.90
C HIS A 532 5.67 11.88 32.52
N TYR A 533 6.91 11.98 32.03
CA TYR A 533 7.17 12.46 30.66
C TYR A 533 6.48 11.59 29.59
N LEU A 534 6.47 10.25 29.77
CA LEU A 534 5.88 9.34 28.81
C LEU A 534 4.33 9.37 28.80
N THR A 535 3.69 9.40 29.97
CA THR A 535 2.26 9.03 30.11
C THR A 535 1.33 10.13 30.59
N PHE A 536 1.82 11.22 31.20
CA PHE A 536 0.96 12.12 31.98
C PHE A 536 -0.25 12.66 31.23
N GLU A 537 -1.41 12.49 31.82
CA GLU A 537 -2.65 13.15 31.47
C GLU A 537 -2.63 14.55 32.08
N ALA A 538 -2.45 15.58 31.27
CA ALA A 538 -2.76 16.92 31.69
C ALA A 538 -4.28 17.01 31.87
N VAL A 539 -4.76 16.79 33.09
CA VAL A 539 -6.10 17.20 33.48
C VAL A 539 -6.10 18.72 33.39
N LEU A 540 -6.30 19.22 32.18
CA LEU A 540 -6.74 20.58 31.95
C LEU A 540 -8.15 20.69 32.52
N CYS A 541 -8.25 20.78 33.87
CA CYS A 541 -9.37 21.41 34.45
C CYS A 541 -9.46 22.81 33.86
N PHE A 542 -10.41 23.01 32.96
CA PHE A 542 -10.92 24.33 32.58
C PHE A 542 -11.44 25.04 33.84
N CYS A 543 -10.56 25.49 34.68
CA CYS A 543 -10.84 26.43 35.71
C CYS A 543 -10.16 27.73 35.34
N ASN A 544 -10.98 28.63 34.78
CA ASN A 544 -10.61 30.03 34.65
C ASN A 544 -10.07 30.56 36.00
N ASN A 545 -8.85 31.09 35.95
CA ASN A 545 -8.30 32.05 36.93
C ASN A 545 -8.42 31.67 38.41
N SER A 546 -7.74 30.63 38.84
CA SER A 546 -7.25 30.59 40.24
C SER A 546 -6.19 29.48 40.35
N SER A 547 -5.07 29.81 40.98
CA SER A 547 -4.00 28.89 41.34
C SER A 547 -4.58 27.77 42.19
N ILE A 548 -4.77 26.58 41.62
CA ILE A 548 -5.24 25.42 42.38
C ILE A 548 -3.98 24.58 42.66
N GLU A 549 -3.60 24.56 43.95
CA GLU A 549 -2.68 23.54 44.47
C GLU A 549 -3.43 22.19 44.43
N ILE A 550 -3.10 21.35 43.45
CA ILE A 550 -3.58 19.97 43.40
C ILE A 550 -2.56 19.12 44.19
N GLU A 551 -2.93 18.81 45.43
CA GLU A 551 -2.24 17.81 46.23
C GLU A 551 -2.58 16.44 45.68
N TYR A 552 -1.67 15.87 44.86
CA TYR A 552 -1.72 14.44 44.58
C TYR A 552 -1.11 13.67 45.74
N TRP A 553 -1.95 13.07 46.54
CA TRP A 553 -1.56 12.08 47.55
C TRP A 553 -1.25 10.76 46.79
N VAL A 554 0.02 10.51 46.52
CA VAL A 554 0.45 9.12 46.44
C VAL A 554 0.42 8.62 47.90
N LYS A 555 -0.55 7.79 48.17
CA LYS A 555 -1.00 7.43 49.53
C LYS A 555 0.06 6.97 50.51
N ASP A 556 1.31 6.78 50.10
CA ASP A 556 2.39 6.26 50.96
C ASP A 556 3.74 7.00 50.85
N LEU A 557 3.82 8.08 50.06
CA LEU A 557 5.02 8.88 49.95
C LEU A 557 4.66 10.36 50.18
N ASP A 558 5.19 10.93 51.26
CA ASP A 558 5.14 12.38 51.57
C ASP A 558 5.89 13.20 50.49
N PHE A 559 5.40 13.21 49.29
CA PHE A 559 5.97 13.90 48.15
C PHE A 559 4.98 14.95 47.66
N LYS A 560 5.23 16.21 47.95
CA LYS A 560 4.53 17.34 47.35
C LYS A 560 5.13 17.65 45.97
N PHE A 561 4.42 17.36 44.91
CA PHE A 561 4.71 17.90 43.61
C PHE A 561 4.07 19.30 43.51
N TYR A 562 4.90 20.33 43.36
CA TYR A 562 4.42 21.66 43.05
C TYR A 562 4.21 21.75 41.52
N PHE A 563 2.96 21.86 41.11
CA PHE A 563 2.57 22.10 39.74
C PHE A 563 2.55 23.62 39.48
N TYR A 564 3.43 24.10 38.61
CA TYR A 564 3.40 25.49 38.13
C TYR A 564 2.63 25.54 36.82
N PRO A 565 1.45 26.22 36.75
CA PRO A 565 0.58 26.22 35.57
C PRO A 565 1.13 27.07 34.37
N GLU A 566 2.26 27.72 34.50
CA GLU A 566 2.79 28.60 33.46
C GLU A 566 3.70 27.93 32.41
N LYS A 567 4.11 26.68 32.60
CA LYS A 567 4.90 25.95 31.60
C LYS A 567 4.04 24.86 30.95
N LYS A 568 3.88 24.95 29.63
CA LYS A 568 3.34 23.87 28.80
C LYS A 568 4.17 22.63 29.04
N ASP A 569 3.72 21.75 29.92
CA ASP A 569 4.37 20.46 30.16
C ASP A 569 4.24 19.64 28.89
N ILE A 570 5.38 19.40 28.23
CA ILE A 570 5.49 18.59 27.04
C ILE A 570 5.54 17.12 27.49
N THR A 571 4.39 16.50 27.54
CA THR A 571 4.25 15.04 27.71
C THR A 571 4.00 14.40 26.35
N VAL A 572 4.25 13.08 26.21
CA VAL A 572 4.27 12.46 24.88
C VAL A 572 2.93 11.86 24.49
N ILE A 573 2.44 10.88 25.25
CA ILE A 573 1.33 10.04 24.78
C ILE A 573 0.01 10.80 24.78
N GLU A 574 -0.34 11.46 25.86
CA GLU A 574 -1.66 12.06 26.02
C GLU A 574 -1.94 13.23 25.07
N PRO A 575 -1.06 14.22 24.92
CA PRO A 575 -1.30 15.29 23.97
C PRO A 575 -1.41 14.82 22.53
N ASN A 576 -0.55 13.85 22.16
CA ASN A 576 -0.59 13.27 20.81
C ASN A 576 -1.88 12.48 20.57
N TRP A 577 -2.37 11.79 21.60
CA TRP A 577 -3.67 11.12 21.59
C TRP A 577 -4.83 12.09 21.37
N HIS A 578 -4.87 13.19 22.11
CA HIS A 578 -5.93 14.20 21.97
C HIS A 578 -5.96 14.83 20.56
N VAL A 579 -4.79 15.13 20.01
CA VAL A 579 -4.67 15.63 18.64
C VAL A 579 -5.17 14.60 17.64
N MET A 580 -4.77 13.34 17.77
CA MET A 580 -5.25 12.25 16.92
C MET A 580 -6.77 12.09 17.06
N HIS A 581 -7.27 11.99 18.29
CA HIS A 581 -8.70 11.78 18.57
C HIS A 581 -9.58 12.88 17.95
N SER A 582 -9.20 14.14 18.10
CA SER A 582 -9.88 15.27 17.48
C SER A 582 -9.89 15.18 15.96
N ARG A 583 -8.76 14.82 15.35
CA ARG A 583 -8.65 14.63 13.90
C ARG A 583 -9.48 13.45 13.39
N LEU A 584 -9.54 12.35 14.14
CA LEU A 584 -10.36 11.19 13.78
C LEU A 584 -11.87 11.49 13.79
N GLN A 585 -12.31 12.36 14.71
CA GLN A 585 -13.71 12.82 14.74
C GLN A 585 -14.08 13.62 13.49
N THR A 586 -13.16 14.46 13.00
CA THR A 586 -13.39 15.35 11.85
C THR A 586 -13.03 14.70 10.50
N ALA A 587 -12.41 13.53 10.51
CA ALA A 587 -11.99 12.82 9.30
C ALA A 587 -13.19 12.46 8.41
N LYS A 588 -13.02 12.71 7.11
CA LYS A 588 -14.03 12.47 6.07
C LYS A 588 -13.80 11.20 5.30
N SER A 589 -12.58 10.65 5.34
CA SER A 589 -12.20 9.45 4.60
C SER A 589 -11.49 8.45 5.51
N ILE A 590 -11.55 7.17 5.14
CA ILE A 590 -10.85 6.10 5.86
C ILE A 590 -9.33 6.28 5.79
N ASP A 591 -8.82 6.83 4.69
CA ASP A 591 -7.39 7.07 4.50
C ASP A 591 -6.87 8.17 5.42
N GLU A 592 -7.67 9.23 5.67
CA GLU A 592 -7.33 10.23 6.68
C GLU A 592 -7.23 9.62 8.07
N VAL A 593 -8.15 8.70 8.41
CA VAL A 593 -8.11 7.97 9.68
C VAL A 593 -6.84 7.16 9.82
N ILE A 594 -6.49 6.38 8.78
CA ILE A 594 -5.26 5.58 8.77
C ILE A 594 -4.01 6.47 8.91
N GLN A 595 -3.95 7.58 8.15
CA GLN A 595 -2.83 8.52 8.19
C GLN A 595 -2.67 9.18 9.56
N HIS A 596 -3.77 9.65 10.17
CA HIS A 596 -3.74 10.27 11.49
C HIS A 596 -3.33 9.28 12.58
N HIS A 597 -3.80 8.04 12.48
CA HIS A 597 -3.44 6.98 13.40
C HIS A 597 -1.96 6.57 13.28
N ASP A 598 -1.47 6.37 12.05
CA ASP A 598 -0.05 6.06 11.81
C ASP A 598 0.86 7.23 12.24
N PHE A 599 0.48 8.47 11.93
CA PHE A 599 1.22 9.66 12.36
C PHE A 599 1.33 9.76 13.88
N PHE A 600 0.22 9.49 14.60
CA PHE A 600 0.23 9.45 16.06
C PHE A 600 1.25 8.44 16.59
N LEU A 601 1.21 7.20 16.09
CA LEU A 601 2.11 6.14 16.52
C LEU A 601 3.58 6.45 16.21
N ASP A 602 3.87 6.94 15.01
CA ASP A 602 5.23 7.29 14.61
C ASP A 602 5.77 8.47 15.43
N LYS A 603 4.92 9.45 15.74
CA LYS A 603 5.28 10.56 16.60
C LYS A 603 5.56 10.10 18.03
N CYS A 604 4.69 9.28 18.62
CA CYS A 604 4.89 8.72 19.96
C CYS A 604 6.20 7.89 20.04
N LEU A 605 6.45 7.02 19.06
CA LEU A 605 7.67 6.22 19.04
C LEU A 605 8.95 7.08 18.95
N ARG A 606 8.91 8.16 18.19
CA ARG A 606 10.02 9.11 18.09
C ARG A 606 10.26 9.83 19.41
N GLU A 607 9.23 10.42 19.98
CA GLU A 607 9.31 11.18 21.22
C GLU A 607 9.62 10.28 22.44
N CYS A 608 9.24 8.99 22.38
CA CYS A 608 9.64 7.97 23.38
C CYS A 608 11.05 7.40 23.15
N LEU A 609 11.85 7.95 22.24
CA LEU A 609 13.21 7.51 21.90
C LEU A 609 13.32 6.09 21.32
N LEU A 610 12.21 5.52 20.82
CA LEU A 610 12.16 4.18 20.22
C LEU A 610 12.44 4.17 18.71
N LEU A 611 12.24 5.30 18.03
CA LEU A 611 12.56 5.52 16.62
C LEU A 611 13.30 6.85 16.50
N SER A 612 14.60 6.80 16.20
CA SER A 612 15.37 8.01 15.89
C SER A 612 15.61 8.10 14.37
N PRO A 613 15.49 9.28 13.75
CA PRO A 613 15.81 9.48 12.35
C PRO A 613 17.31 9.32 12.05
N GLU A 614 18.19 9.55 13.04
CA GLU A 614 19.61 9.29 12.98
C GLU A 614 19.90 8.01 13.79
N LEU A 615 20.18 6.91 13.10
CA LEU A 615 20.30 5.56 13.67
C LEU A 615 21.25 5.47 14.87
N ASP A 616 22.34 6.24 14.88
CA ASP A 616 23.40 6.11 15.89
C ASP A 616 23.10 6.85 17.19
N GLN A 617 22.47 8.02 17.15
CA GLN A 617 22.22 8.83 18.36
C GLN A 617 21.04 8.31 19.19
N GLY A 618 19.94 7.90 18.54
CA GLY A 618 18.75 7.41 19.22
C GLY A 618 18.99 6.07 19.92
N VAL A 619 19.73 5.18 19.30
CA VAL A 619 20.13 3.89 19.90
C VAL A 619 21.00 4.13 21.15
N PHE A 620 21.91 5.08 21.08
CA PHE A 620 22.78 5.41 22.21
C PHE A 620 22.03 6.06 23.40
N GLN A 621 21.05 6.93 23.12
CA GLN A 621 20.20 7.54 24.16
C GLN A 621 19.38 6.45 24.87
N MET A 622 18.76 5.55 24.12
CA MET A 622 17.95 4.46 24.69
C MET A 622 18.81 3.47 25.48
N GLN A 623 20.00 3.13 25.00
CA GLN A 623 20.93 2.27 25.74
C GLN A 623 21.30 2.85 27.11
N LYS A 624 21.46 4.19 27.22
CA LYS A 624 21.73 4.86 28.48
C LYS A 624 20.56 4.75 29.46
N VAL A 625 19.32 4.95 28.97
CA VAL A 625 18.12 4.80 29.78
C VAL A 625 17.96 3.35 30.24
N GLU A 626 18.20 2.38 29.36
CA GLU A 626 18.17 0.95 29.71
C GLU A 626 19.24 0.59 30.79
N LYS A 627 20.43 1.16 30.68
CA LYS A 627 21.47 0.97 31.70
C LYS A 627 21.07 1.56 33.03
N LEU A 628 20.48 2.75 33.08
CA LEU A 628 19.95 3.36 34.32
C LEU A 628 18.84 2.50 34.93
N LYS A 629 17.90 1.97 34.12
CA LYS A 629 16.84 1.06 34.58
C LYS A 629 17.44 -0.24 35.15
N SER A 630 18.44 -0.82 34.51
CA SER A 630 19.13 -2.02 34.98
C SER A 630 19.82 -1.77 36.32
N LEU A 631 20.53 -0.65 36.49
CA LEU A 631 21.12 -0.26 37.77
C LEU A 631 20.08 -0.12 38.90
N CYS A 632 18.92 0.46 38.59
CA CYS A 632 17.80 0.58 39.52
C CYS A 632 17.28 -0.81 39.97
N LEU A 633 17.13 -1.75 39.04
CA LEU A 633 16.69 -3.13 39.35
C LEU A 633 17.72 -3.88 40.17
N GLN A 634 19.02 -3.77 39.83
CA GLN A 634 20.12 -4.39 40.58
C GLN A 634 20.19 -3.83 42.01
N TYR A 635 20.04 -2.53 42.16
CA TYR A 635 19.98 -1.88 43.48
C TYR A 635 18.79 -2.38 44.30
N ALA A 636 17.59 -2.44 43.71
CA ALA A 636 16.39 -2.90 44.39
C ALA A 636 16.54 -4.37 44.88
N ALA A 637 17.07 -5.25 44.02
CA ALA A 637 17.34 -6.64 44.37
C ALA A 637 18.41 -6.77 45.47
N ALA A 638 19.50 -6.01 45.38
CA ALA A 638 20.56 -5.97 46.37
C ALA A 638 20.03 -5.46 47.72
N THR A 639 19.19 -4.45 47.73
CA THR A 639 18.61 -3.88 48.95
C THR A 639 17.71 -4.89 49.67
N GLN A 640 16.87 -5.62 48.97
CA GLN A 640 16.03 -6.67 49.54
C GLN A 640 16.86 -7.78 50.20
N TRP A 641 17.94 -8.22 49.53
CA TRP A 641 18.82 -9.26 50.06
C TRP A 641 19.68 -8.76 51.23
N LEU A 642 20.30 -7.59 51.09
CA LEU A 642 21.19 -7.03 52.12
C LEU A 642 20.46 -6.75 53.45
N ILE A 643 19.24 -6.26 53.37
CA ILE A 643 18.44 -5.91 54.55
C ILE A 643 17.88 -7.17 55.18
N SER A 644 17.40 -8.14 54.41
CA SER A 644 16.92 -9.43 54.96
C SER A 644 18.05 -10.25 55.59
N SER A 645 19.26 -10.13 55.06
CA SER A 645 20.46 -10.82 55.66
C SER A 645 21.07 -10.08 56.85
N SER A 646 20.81 -8.77 57.00
CA SER A 646 21.31 -7.94 58.11
C SER A 646 20.46 -8.03 59.36
N ILE A 647 19.19 -8.44 59.19
CA ILE A 647 18.21 -8.58 60.29
C ILE A 647 17.91 -10.07 60.44
N ASP A 648 18.66 -10.77 61.29
CA ASP A 648 18.23 -12.07 61.84
C ASP A 648 17.02 -11.80 62.75
N ILE A 649 15.84 -11.69 62.13
CA ILE A 649 14.57 -11.71 62.88
C ILE A 649 14.32 -13.19 63.20
N PRO A 650 14.39 -13.60 64.48
CA PRO A 650 13.87 -14.89 64.84
C PRO A 650 12.39 -14.91 64.44
N LYS A 651 11.96 -15.92 63.73
CA LYS A 651 10.56 -16.18 63.44
C LYS A 651 9.82 -16.21 64.76
N LEU A 652 9.19 -15.10 65.14
CA LEU A 652 8.26 -15.04 66.27
C LEU A 652 6.94 -15.57 65.72
N GLU A 653 6.71 -16.84 66.02
CA GLU A 653 5.40 -17.42 66.05
C GLU A 653 4.53 -16.59 67.05
N ASP A 654 3.38 -16.22 66.65
CA ASP A 654 2.29 -15.57 67.32
C ASP A 654 2.37 -15.50 68.86
N SER A 655 2.77 -14.35 69.41
CA SER A 655 2.36 -13.94 70.74
C SER A 655 2.51 -12.44 70.94
N TYR A 656 1.46 -11.86 71.48
CA TYR A 656 1.08 -10.47 71.69
C TYR A 656 1.98 -9.64 72.61
N ASP A 657 3.23 -10.01 72.82
CA ASP A 657 4.13 -9.32 73.77
C ASP A 657 5.53 -9.01 73.20
N GLY A 658 5.55 -8.32 72.05
CA GLY A 658 6.79 -8.02 71.29
C GLY A 658 7.67 -6.90 71.88
N SER A 659 7.12 -5.97 72.65
CA SER A 659 7.87 -4.76 73.03
C SER A 659 8.78 -4.92 74.26
N GLN A 660 8.58 -5.94 75.08
CA GLN A 660 9.46 -6.19 76.28
C GLN A 660 10.62 -7.10 75.94
N LYS A 661 10.50 -8.06 75.02
CA LYS A 661 11.61 -8.98 74.62
C LYS A 661 12.66 -8.28 73.76
N LEU A 662 12.33 -7.25 73.00
CA LEU A 662 13.33 -6.49 72.24
C LEU A 662 14.28 -5.66 73.09
N LYS A 663 13.81 -5.21 74.28
CA LYS A 663 14.67 -4.51 75.27
C LYS A 663 15.65 -5.42 76.00
N GLN A 664 15.35 -6.72 76.16
CA GLN A 664 16.24 -7.68 76.77
C GLN A 664 17.31 -8.24 75.82
N LEU A 665 17.11 -8.26 74.51
CA LEU A 665 18.12 -8.67 73.53
C LEU A 665 19.21 -7.62 73.31
N LYS A 666 18.98 -6.34 73.65
CA LYS A 666 20.02 -5.29 73.64
C LYS A 666 21.07 -5.39 74.75
N LEU A 667 20.88 -6.26 75.72
CA LEU A 667 21.76 -6.40 76.86
C LEU A 667 22.69 -7.66 76.85
N ARG A 668 22.61 -8.48 75.81
CA ARG A 668 23.43 -9.72 75.72
C ARG A 668 24.24 -9.82 74.44
N SER A 669 25.48 -9.44 74.54
CA SER A 669 26.73 -9.84 73.88
C SER A 669 27.41 -8.82 72.95
N PRO A 670 28.67 -8.44 73.28
CA PRO A 670 29.53 -7.56 72.48
C PRO A 670 29.98 -8.16 71.14
N SER A 671 29.90 -9.47 70.95
CA SER A 671 30.28 -10.16 69.72
C SER A 671 29.31 -10.00 68.58
N LEU A 672 28.04 -9.69 68.86
CA LEU A 672 27.03 -9.39 67.84
C LEU A 672 27.20 -7.98 67.24
N VAL A 673 27.62 -7.02 68.09
CA VAL A 673 27.87 -5.63 67.60
C VAL A 673 29.08 -5.59 66.69
N GLN A 674 30.11 -6.40 66.92
CA GLN A 674 31.31 -6.46 66.06
C GLN A 674 31.03 -7.18 64.71
N LYS A 675 30.15 -8.21 64.68
CA LYS A 675 29.68 -8.84 63.44
C LYS A 675 28.81 -7.91 62.63
N VAL A 676 27.98 -7.08 63.27
CA VAL A 676 27.13 -6.05 62.57
C VAL A 676 28.01 -4.94 62.00
N MET A 677 29.07 -4.48 62.67
CA MET A 677 29.97 -3.45 62.16
C MET A 677 30.86 -3.92 60.98
N ILE A 678 31.27 -5.20 60.94
CA ILE A 678 32.05 -5.74 59.82
C ILE A 678 31.16 -5.90 58.57
N ARG A 679 29.88 -6.23 58.70
CA ARG A 679 28.89 -6.25 57.62
C ARG A 679 28.54 -4.85 57.13
N ASP A 680 28.52 -3.86 58.00
CA ASP A 680 28.18 -2.47 57.66
C ASP A 680 29.19 -1.83 56.70
N GLY A 681 30.50 -2.19 56.79
CA GLY A 681 31.53 -1.74 55.84
C GLY A 681 31.31 -2.22 54.40
N THR A 682 31.06 -3.51 54.23
CA THR A 682 30.81 -4.12 52.90
C THR A 682 29.52 -3.66 52.27
N VAL A 683 28.46 -3.43 53.06
CA VAL A 683 27.18 -2.86 52.64
C VAL A 683 27.35 -1.40 52.19
N THR A 684 28.13 -0.61 52.95
CA THR A 684 28.42 0.77 52.64
C THR A 684 29.18 0.91 51.31
N ASP A 685 30.17 0.04 51.08
CA ASP A 685 30.98 0.02 49.84
C ASP A 685 30.11 -0.32 48.63
N SER A 686 29.19 -1.27 48.77
CA SER A 686 28.24 -1.66 47.72
C SER A 686 27.29 -0.52 47.38
N ILE A 687 26.74 0.19 48.38
CA ILE A 687 25.87 1.34 48.19
C ILE A 687 26.61 2.50 47.50
N LEU A 688 27.86 2.76 47.91
CA LEU A 688 28.72 3.78 47.31
C LEU A 688 29.08 3.47 45.85
N LYS A 689 29.17 2.20 45.50
CA LYS A 689 29.35 1.76 44.11
C LYS A 689 28.15 2.07 43.29
N PHE A 690 26.94 1.66 43.71
CA PHE A 690 25.68 1.98 43.00
C PHE A 690 25.47 3.49 42.88
N GLU A 691 25.74 4.26 43.93
CA GLU A 691 25.60 5.72 43.93
C GLU A 691 26.52 6.38 42.89
N ARG A 692 27.78 5.95 42.80
CA ARG A 692 28.74 6.47 41.82
C ARG A 692 28.34 6.10 40.40
N GLU A 693 27.97 4.85 40.17
CA GLU A 693 27.58 4.38 38.82
C GLU A 693 26.30 5.05 38.37
N PHE A 694 25.28 5.15 39.21
CA PHE A 694 24.00 5.81 38.87
C PHE A 694 24.21 7.30 38.58
N ASN A 695 24.94 8.02 39.41
CA ASN A 695 25.17 9.45 39.21
C ASN A 695 26.07 9.72 37.98
N ALA A 696 27.04 8.87 37.68
CA ALA A 696 27.86 8.99 36.48
C ALA A 696 27.03 8.80 35.18
N GLU A 697 26.17 7.78 35.15
CA GLU A 697 25.31 7.54 33.99
C GLU A 697 24.23 8.64 33.84
N LEU A 698 23.65 9.11 34.96
CA LEU A 698 22.66 10.18 34.96
C LEU A 698 23.29 11.49 34.47
N GLN A 699 24.49 11.85 34.92
CA GLN A 699 25.20 13.05 34.44
C GLN A 699 25.63 12.94 32.99
N SER A 700 25.96 11.73 32.49
CA SER A 700 26.31 11.51 31.08
C SER A 700 25.13 11.66 30.16
N LEU A 701 23.91 11.46 30.65
CA LEU A 701 22.67 11.60 29.84
C LEU A 701 22.36 13.04 29.48
N GLY A 702 22.68 14.03 30.36
CA GLY A 702 22.37 15.43 30.15
C GLY A 702 22.98 16.03 28.88
N PRO A 703 24.29 15.97 28.65
CA PRO A 703 24.91 16.44 27.43
C PRO A 703 24.37 15.76 26.17
N ILE A 704 24.04 14.47 26.24
CA ILE A 704 23.54 13.69 25.12
C ILE A 704 22.13 14.16 24.70
N LEU A 705 21.28 14.50 25.66
CA LEU A 705 19.94 15.03 25.38
C LEU A 705 19.95 16.51 24.95
N SER A 706 21.02 17.25 25.30
CA SER A 706 21.13 18.70 25.02
C SER A 706 22.08 19.05 23.87
N SER A 707 22.91 18.13 23.36
CA SER A 707 24.05 18.40 22.47
C SER A 707 23.72 18.51 20.97
N GLY A 708 22.46 18.44 20.54
CA GLY A 708 22.09 18.66 19.15
C GLY A 708 21.99 20.14 18.82
N SER A 709 22.66 20.62 17.76
CA SER A 709 22.51 21.99 17.25
C SER A 709 21.09 22.32 16.75
N GLN A 710 20.21 21.33 16.72
CA GLN A 710 18.77 21.37 16.54
C GLN A 710 18.11 20.43 17.55
N ALA A 711 18.44 20.55 18.85
CA ALA A 711 17.82 19.75 19.89
C ALA A 711 16.29 19.93 19.81
N GLU A 712 15.58 18.87 19.50
CA GLU A 712 14.13 18.90 19.44
C GLU A 712 13.59 19.29 20.84
N PRO A 713 12.55 20.14 20.93
CA PRO A 713 12.07 20.70 22.20
C PRO A 713 11.76 19.67 23.28
N TYR A 714 11.35 18.45 22.88
CA TYR A 714 11.03 17.37 23.81
C TYR A 714 12.27 16.78 24.50
N LEU A 715 13.43 16.74 23.85
CA LEU A 715 14.69 16.26 24.44
C LEU A 715 15.21 17.19 25.52
N THR A 716 15.15 18.49 25.27
CA THR A 716 15.53 19.52 26.27
C THR A 716 14.61 19.47 27.48
N HIS A 717 13.32 19.28 27.27
CA HIS A 717 12.36 19.16 28.38
C HIS A 717 12.60 17.85 29.18
N LEU A 718 12.85 16.74 28.53
CA LEU A 718 13.22 15.49 29.18
C LEU A 718 14.49 15.65 30.03
N ALA A 719 15.51 16.32 29.51
CA ALA A 719 16.74 16.62 30.25
C ALA A 719 16.47 17.46 31.50
N GLN A 720 15.63 18.49 31.42
CA GLN A 720 15.20 19.31 32.55
C GLN A 720 14.46 18.51 33.62
N LEU A 721 13.53 17.64 33.22
CA LEU A 721 12.77 16.80 34.14
C LEU A 721 13.66 15.79 34.89
N ILE A 722 14.58 15.16 34.18
CA ILE A 722 15.45 14.11 34.74
C ILE A 722 16.55 14.69 35.61
N LEU A 723 17.21 15.75 35.16
CA LEU A 723 18.39 16.32 35.83
C LEU A 723 18.04 17.38 36.87
N GLY A 724 16.83 17.92 36.83
CA GLY A 724 16.41 18.99 37.72
C GLY A 724 17.17 20.32 37.51
N VAL A 725 17.84 20.50 36.37
CA VAL A 725 18.63 21.69 36.03
C VAL A 725 17.68 22.76 35.50
N GLY A 726 17.16 23.62 36.35
CA GLY A 726 16.34 24.71 35.87
C GLY A 726 15.71 25.68 36.86
N ASN A 727 15.94 25.59 38.16
CA ASN A 727 15.37 26.53 39.12
C ASN A 727 16.36 26.95 40.24
N ASP A 728 17.57 27.34 39.89
CA ASP A 728 18.42 28.19 40.73
C ASP A 728 19.03 29.30 39.89
N LYS A 729 18.21 30.30 39.58
CA LYS A 729 18.64 31.70 39.34
C LYS A 729 17.52 32.63 39.76
#